data_e3c94ca627a55cf1f73e74191e4eaa8e
#
_entry.id   e3c94ca627a55cf1f73e74191e4eaa8e
#
_cell.length_a   1.000
_cell.length_b   1.000
_cell.length_c   1.000
_cell.angle_alpha   90.00
_cell.angle_beta   90.00
_cell.angle_gamma   90.00
#
_symmetry.space_group_name_H-M   'P 1'
#
loop_
_entity.id
_entity.type
_entity.pdbx_description
1 polymer ?
#
loop_
_entity_poly.entity_id
_entity_poly.type
_entity_poly.pdbx_seq_one_letter_code
_entity_poly.pdbx_strand_id
1 'polypeptide(L)'
;MSLSPNRHTLALAAILVGMWYAGAAQQNGGAYLLAFLIVSMAAVSWLHAKANLRGLHLEASVIPPTREGEPARVPLVLSVKDGRAPQGVEITARGVQQAIFIDRLSLDQPLRVELRVPATQAGREPSITVVARSHYPLGFFTASRVIEIQQSRLVLPRAAGDLPLPAVQEESTSSDAESSATTVGSHVEGDDFAGVREWQPGDSLRHIDWKAFARGRPLMVKQWSGAPAGLVWLNWEELHLPANERPGQLARWVDEAEQNRLRYGLRLPNRVIKPGQGEAHRLRCLESLASQGDRSGKGKPAATHRQQKLADSHETSDITGHHGVLLLGLSLLLTLVPLLGSVPWAGPLALIAALGLRALQQWRGLRVSSMPLRLAMVALGAGGTWLQEGSLQGLETGISTLLAVTAGKVLEARSPRDLQVLALLGWFLCLCALTLDQAMGRSLYALGVFMLITMAVVGLRSGSRAMKPAIRVAGTVFAQALPFVLLLFFLFPRGSFDIARRLNRALVHQTGMSTTLDPGSVARLAQTEGLAFYATIENAPVPDYSQRYWRCIVLWQGDGLHWERGGGLSRLPHATPSRDKELRQRIMLEPHGQQWLPALDLPTRPLSNTDEHYIAYDDDTLRTFTTVDGMRRFRVASHLTLESKSLPTDHERAALQLPRNVPAKVRELAQSFAQGKKPGDIVNAALGYFSTQGFRYTIEPGTYDSRRGLEDFLFDRRLGFCEHFAASFATIMRLAGVPARVVIGYLGGDYNETSNYLTVRQSDAHAWTEVWLDGQGWGRIDPTAALAPARLNTDLLSYLENGADGVAGQARNSGVGRVLQRAQLYWDHLNYLWYERVVQFGEMEQSELFADLGILKYRIRTLVLLAIGLFGLPLLVLWFWISRRARHPDPAVSEWLSLCRRLAKVGVPREKHEGPLAYARRAGLVCPAIAEPLLHAAQLYTQQRYGNAPADTSALRTAFRRITHPRLKPAASTQP
;
A
#
# COMPACT_ATOMS: atom_id res chain seq x y z
N MET A 1 1.28 -24.04 12.19
CA MET A 1 1.22 -22.89 11.25
C MET A 1 1.67 -21.67 12.02
N SER A 2 2.73 -21.00 11.59
CA SER A 2 3.24 -19.77 12.19
C SER A 2 2.99 -18.60 11.25
N LEU A 3 2.77 -17.42 11.81
CA LEU A 3 2.61 -16.18 11.10
C LEU A 3 3.56 -15.17 11.73
N SER A 4 4.46 -14.63 10.94
CA SER A 4 5.45 -13.66 11.42
C SER A 4 5.39 -12.37 10.56
N PRO A 5 5.58 -11.19 11.18
CA PRO A 5 5.76 -9.97 10.43
C PRO A 5 7.05 -10.06 9.60
N ASN A 6 7.04 -9.46 8.44
CA ASN A 6 8.21 -9.38 7.58
C ASN A 6 9.06 -8.13 7.95
N ARG A 7 10.32 -8.06 7.53
CA ARG A 7 11.16 -6.86 7.71
C ARG A 7 10.53 -5.59 7.11
N HIS A 8 9.76 -5.75 6.04
CA HIS A 8 9.00 -4.65 5.42
C HIS A 8 7.85 -4.14 6.32
N THR A 9 7.35 -4.96 7.23
CA THR A 9 6.33 -4.54 8.21
C THR A 9 6.89 -3.54 9.22
N LEU A 10 8.19 -3.65 9.57
CA LEU A 10 8.86 -2.66 10.40
C LEU A 10 9.02 -1.32 9.68
N ALA A 11 9.39 -1.33 8.39
CA ALA A 11 9.45 -0.12 7.58
C ALA A 11 8.06 0.52 7.44
N LEU A 12 7.01 -0.30 7.24
CA LEU A 12 5.63 0.17 7.22
C LEU A 12 5.22 0.79 8.55
N ALA A 13 5.61 0.19 9.69
CA ALA A 13 5.34 0.75 11.00
C ALA A 13 6.01 2.12 11.19
N ALA A 14 7.25 2.29 10.72
CA ALA A 14 7.93 3.58 10.75
C ALA A 14 7.20 4.63 9.88
N ILE A 15 6.74 4.25 8.69
CA ILE A 15 5.93 5.12 7.82
C ILE A 15 4.63 5.49 8.53
N LEU A 16 3.93 4.56 9.16
CA LEU A 16 2.70 4.83 9.90
C LEU A 16 2.91 5.79 11.07
N VAL A 17 4.02 5.67 11.79
CA VAL A 17 4.38 6.64 12.85
C VAL A 17 4.61 8.02 12.24
N GLY A 18 5.33 8.11 11.13
CA GLY A 18 5.52 9.36 10.38
C GLY A 18 4.20 9.97 9.90
N MET A 19 3.30 9.14 9.35
CA MET A 19 1.97 9.55 8.92
C MET A 19 1.12 10.08 10.08
N TRP A 20 1.15 9.37 11.20
CA TRP A 20 0.43 9.79 12.40
C TRP A 20 0.98 11.10 12.96
N TYR A 21 2.33 11.24 12.99
CA TYR A 21 2.99 12.47 13.37
C TYR A 21 2.62 13.63 12.44
N ALA A 22 2.65 13.44 11.12
CA ALA A 22 2.27 14.46 10.15
C ALA A 22 0.79 14.86 10.30
N GLY A 23 -0.10 13.87 10.48
CA GLY A 23 -1.52 14.11 10.74
C GLY A 23 -1.75 14.94 12.02
N ALA A 24 -1.03 14.62 13.10
CA ALA A 24 -1.12 15.35 14.38
C ALA A 24 -0.50 16.75 14.31
N ALA A 25 0.65 16.90 13.65
CA ALA A 25 1.38 18.16 13.55
C ALA A 25 0.65 19.20 12.68
N GLN A 26 0.03 18.75 11.59
CA GLN A 26 -0.64 19.61 10.61
C GLN A 26 -2.16 19.58 10.73
N GLN A 27 -2.72 18.85 11.71
CA GLN A 27 -4.16 18.59 11.83
C GLN A 27 -4.78 18.05 10.53
N ASN A 28 -4.03 17.20 9.83
CA ASN A 28 -4.37 16.73 8.50
C ASN A 28 -5.22 15.44 8.59
N GLY A 29 -6.54 15.59 8.43
CA GLY A 29 -7.46 14.44 8.41
C GLY A 29 -7.20 13.45 7.29
N GLY A 30 -6.70 13.90 6.13
CA GLY A 30 -6.32 13.04 5.00
C GLY A 30 -5.13 12.13 5.31
N ALA A 31 -4.14 12.61 6.05
CA ALA A 31 -3.01 11.80 6.51
C ALA A 31 -3.47 10.69 7.47
N TYR A 32 -4.38 11.00 8.39
CA TYR A 32 -5.00 9.99 9.26
C TYR A 32 -5.79 8.95 8.45
N LEU A 33 -6.58 9.39 7.47
CA LEU A 33 -7.37 8.49 6.64
C LEU A 33 -6.48 7.50 5.88
N LEU A 34 -5.36 7.96 5.32
CA LEU A 34 -4.40 7.11 4.62
C LEU A 34 -3.67 6.16 5.60
N ALA A 35 -3.30 6.65 6.78
CA ALA A 35 -2.70 5.82 7.82
C ALA A 35 -3.67 4.71 8.26
N PHE A 36 -4.93 5.04 8.51
CA PHE A 36 -5.97 4.07 8.88
C PHE A 36 -6.25 3.08 7.75
N LEU A 37 -6.18 3.51 6.49
CA LEU A 37 -6.28 2.62 5.34
C LEU A 37 -5.17 1.58 5.34
N ILE A 38 -3.93 1.99 5.56
CA ILE A 38 -2.78 1.08 5.61
C ILE A 38 -2.91 0.09 6.79
N VAL A 39 -3.29 0.57 7.97
CA VAL A 39 -3.53 -0.28 9.15
C VAL A 39 -4.63 -1.31 8.88
N SER A 40 -5.75 -0.85 8.32
CA SER A 40 -6.89 -1.71 7.98
C SER A 40 -6.53 -2.74 6.91
N MET A 41 -5.80 -2.33 5.87
CA MET A 41 -5.30 -3.23 4.84
C MET A 41 -4.29 -4.25 5.40
N ALA A 42 -3.45 -3.85 6.36
CA ALA A 42 -2.53 -4.76 7.04
C ALA A 42 -3.31 -5.79 7.88
N ALA A 43 -4.34 -5.38 8.62
CA ALA A 43 -5.20 -6.27 9.39
C ALA A 43 -5.95 -7.26 8.49
N VAL A 44 -6.53 -6.79 7.39
CA VAL A 44 -7.18 -7.65 6.39
C VAL A 44 -6.17 -8.61 5.74
N SER A 45 -4.98 -8.10 5.39
CA SER A 45 -3.89 -8.92 4.83
C SER A 45 -3.43 -10.01 5.80
N TRP A 46 -3.37 -9.72 7.09
CA TRP A 46 -3.05 -10.69 8.15
C TRP A 46 -4.07 -11.84 8.17
N LEU A 47 -5.37 -11.52 8.08
CA LEU A 47 -6.44 -12.53 8.03
C LEU A 47 -6.34 -13.42 6.78
N HIS A 48 -6.11 -12.79 5.62
CA HIS A 48 -5.93 -13.53 4.36
C HIS A 48 -4.69 -14.42 4.38
N ALA A 49 -3.56 -13.93 4.89
CA ALA A 49 -2.32 -14.69 5.02
C ALA A 49 -2.52 -15.94 5.91
N LYS A 50 -3.23 -15.77 7.04
CA LYS A 50 -3.58 -16.88 7.96
C LYS A 50 -4.49 -17.91 7.29
N ALA A 51 -5.41 -17.48 6.44
CA ALA A 51 -6.36 -18.38 5.77
C ALA A 51 -5.73 -19.08 4.54
N ASN A 52 -4.72 -18.48 3.92
CA ASN A 52 -4.19 -18.90 2.62
C ASN A 52 -3.59 -20.32 2.63
N LEU A 53 -2.90 -20.74 3.71
CA LEU A 53 -2.26 -22.06 3.79
C LEU A 53 -3.10 -23.11 4.54
N ARG A 54 -4.33 -22.79 5.00
CA ARG A 54 -5.13 -23.68 5.83
C ARG A 54 -5.52 -24.98 5.14
N GLY A 55 -5.94 -24.91 3.87
CA GLY A 55 -6.43 -26.05 3.11
C GLY A 55 -5.32 -26.81 2.36
N LEU A 56 -4.07 -26.36 2.41
CA LEU A 56 -2.97 -26.98 1.68
C LEU A 56 -2.65 -28.37 2.25
N HIS A 57 -2.64 -29.35 1.40
CA HIS A 57 -2.26 -30.73 1.71
C HIS A 57 -1.14 -31.18 0.76
N LEU A 58 -0.08 -31.74 1.34
CA LEU A 58 1.05 -32.28 0.60
C LEU A 58 1.17 -33.78 0.87
N GLU A 59 1.32 -34.52 -0.20
CA GLU A 59 1.63 -35.96 -0.17
C GLU A 59 2.86 -36.17 -1.07
N ALA A 60 3.76 -37.06 -0.69
CA ALA A 60 4.83 -37.48 -1.58
C ALA A 60 4.43 -38.79 -2.25
N SER A 61 4.76 -38.92 -3.52
CA SER A 61 4.74 -40.20 -4.22
C SER A 61 5.98 -41.02 -3.81
N VAL A 62 6.11 -42.22 -4.36
CA VAL A 62 7.29 -43.05 -4.10
C VAL A 62 8.57 -42.30 -4.46
N ILE A 63 9.48 -42.21 -3.51
CA ILE A 63 10.75 -41.52 -3.68
C ILE A 63 11.79 -42.53 -4.16
N PRO A 64 12.41 -42.29 -5.31
CA PRO A 64 13.44 -43.19 -5.79
C PRO A 64 14.69 -43.14 -4.90
N PRO A 65 15.41 -44.28 -4.70
CA PRO A 65 16.68 -44.27 -4.00
C PRO A 65 17.64 -43.31 -4.67
N THR A 66 18.41 -42.58 -3.84
CA THR A 66 19.35 -41.55 -4.33
C THR A 66 20.69 -41.77 -3.66
N ARG A 67 21.78 -41.42 -4.32
CA ARG A 67 23.12 -41.50 -3.73
C ARG A 67 23.46 -40.31 -2.87
N GLU A 68 24.26 -40.53 -1.85
CA GLU A 68 24.83 -39.48 -1.03
C GLU A 68 25.62 -38.48 -1.88
N GLY A 69 25.35 -37.19 -1.69
CA GLY A 69 25.91 -36.06 -2.48
C GLY A 69 25.11 -35.70 -3.73
N GLU A 70 24.14 -36.50 -4.15
CA GLU A 70 23.22 -36.18 -5.24
C GLU A 70 21.91 -35.62 -4.70
N PRO A 71 21.27 -34.64 -5.39
CA PRO A 71 19.95 -34.15 -4.96
C PRO A 71 18.86 -35.20 -5.20
N ALA A 72 18.19 -35.62 -4.14
CA ALA A 72 17.06 -36.54 -4.24
C ALA A 72 15.87 -35.85 -4.89
N ARG A 73 15.24 -36.48 -5.86
CA ARG A 73 14.03 -36.02 -6.51
C ARG A 73 12.83 -36.49 -5.68
N VAL A 74 12.17 -35.55 -5.01
CA VAL A 74 10.99 -35.83 -4.20
C VAL A 74 9.75 -35.41 -4.95
N PRO A 75 8.99 -36.33 -5.54
CA PRO A 75 7.76 -35.99 -6.24
C PRO A 75 6.66 -35.67 -5.22
N LEU A 76 6.23 -34.42 -5.16
CA LEU A 76 5.18 -33.92 -4.29
C LEU A 76 3.88 -33.74 -5.05
N VAL A 77 2.79 -34.15 -4.43
CA VAL A 77 1.43 -33.90 -4.89
C VAL A 77 0.77 -32.91 -3.96
N LEU A 78 0.49 -31.72 -4.48
CA LEU A 78 -0.16 -30.66 -3.74
C LEU A 78 -1.66 -30.69 -4.06
N SER A 79 -2.47 -30.73 -3.04
CA SER A 79 -3.93 -30.71 -3.15
C SER A 79 -4.53 -29.75 -2.12
N VAL A 80 -5.74 -29.30 -2.39
CA VAL A 80 -6.51 -28.47 -1.47
C VAL A 80 -7.68 -29.30 -0.95
N LYS A 81 -7.65 -29.65 0.34
CA LYS A 81 -8.74 -30.45 0.95
C LYS A 81 -9.91 -29.61 1.41
N ASP A 82 -9.60 -28.48 2.03
CA ASP A 82 -10.58 -27.58 2.65
C ASP A 82 -10.16 -26.14 2.48
N GLY A 83 -11.08 -25.23 2.17
CA GLY A 83 -10.80 -23.82 2.14
C GLY A 83 -10.70 -23.21 0.74
N ARG A 84 -9.98 -22.09 0.63
CA ARG A 84 -9.72 -21.38 -0.63
C ARG A 84 -8.47 -21.96 -1.30
N ALA A 85 -8.42 -21.84 -2.62
CA ALA A 85 -7.22 -22.18 -3.38
C ALA A 85 -6.04 -21.30 -2.91
N PRO A 86 -4.96 -21.89 -2.38
CA PRO A 86 -3.78 -21.13 -1.96
C PRO A 86 -3.15 -20.39 -3.14
N GLN A 87 -2.65 -19.18 -2.86
CA GLN A 87 -1.99 -18.32 -3.85
C GLN A 87 -0.61 -17.91 -3.36
N GLY A 88 0.35 -17.76 -4.29
CA GLY A 88 1.70 -17.32 -3.97
C GLY A 88 2.37 -18.20 -2.91
N VAL A 89 2.39 -19.52 -3.15
CA VAL A 89 2.94 -20.50 -2.21
C VAL A 89 4.35 -20.89 -2.64
N GLU A 90 5.27 -20.78 -1.74
CA GLU A 90 6.66 -21.20 -1.87
C GLU A 90 6.87 -22.49 -1.09
N ILE A 91 7.33 -23.55 -1.76
CA ILE A 91 7.61 -24.86 -1.16
C ILE A 91 9.13 -25.05 -1.07
N THR A 92 9.59 -25.33 0.11
CA THR A 92 11.01 -25.61 0.39
C THR A 92 11.16 -26.75 1.39
N ALA A 93 12.34 -27.34 1.48
CA ALA A 93 12.69 -28.29 2.52
C ALA A 93 14.07 -27.93 3.11
N ARG A 94 14.44 -28.57 4.22
CA ARG A 94 15.72 -28.32 4.86
C ARG A 94 16.89 -28.60 3.91
N GLY A 95 17.78 -27.62 3.72
CA GLY A 95 18.94 -27.76 2.84
C GLY A 95 18.69 -27.54 1.35
N VAL A 96 17.44 -27.29 0.94
CA VAL A 96 17.08 -26.99 -0.46
C VAL A 96 17.55 -25.59 -0.81
N GLN A 97 18.31 -25.47 -1.90
CA GLN A 97 18.80 -24.19 -2.39
C GLN A 97 17.76 -23.41 -3.21
N GLN A 98 16.90 -24.12 -3.93
CA GLN A 98 15.90 -23.52 -4.82
C GLN A 98 14.49 -23.92 -4.38
N ALA A 99 13.72 -22.94 -3.90
CA ALA A 99 12.32 -23.14 -3.56
C ALA A 99 11.44 -23.20 -4.81
N ILE A 100 10.36 -23.95 -4.75
CA ILE A 100 9.37 -24.04 -5.84
C ILE A 100 8.30 -23.00 -5.55
N PHE A 101 8.10 -22.07 -6.48
CA PHE A 101 7.05 -21.08 -6.39
C PHE A 101 5.82 -21.55 -7.19
N ILE A 102 4.64 -21.44 -6.57
CA ILE A 102 3.35 -21.83 -7.13
C ILE A 102 2.41 -20.63 -7.05
N ASP A 103 2.01 -20.13 -8.21
CA ASP A 103 1.15 -18.95 -8.33
C ASP A 103 -0.21 -19.18 -7.68
N ARG A 104 -0.87 -20.27 -8.07
CA ARG A 104 -2.20 -20.63 -7.59
C ARG A 104 -2.42 -22.13 -7.68
N LEU A 105 -2.94 -22.73 -6.63
CA LEU A 105 -3.40 -24.11 -6.64
C LEU A 105 -4.86 -24.19 -7.10
N SER A 106 -5.18 -25.19 -7.95
CA SER A 106 -6.56 -25.49 -8.28
C SER A 106 -7.25 -26.26 -7.15
N LEU A 107 -8.56 -26.04 -6.97
CA LEU A 107 -9.37 -26.83 -6.03
C LEU A 107 -9.68 -28.23 -6.57
N ASP A 108 -9.66 -28.38 -7.89
CA ASP A 108 -10.14 -29.58 -8.58
C ASP A 108 -9.03 -30.52 -9.04
N GLN A 109 -7.84 -29.97 -9.25
CA GLN A 109 -6.72 -30.73 -9.79
C GLN A 109 -5.51 -30.66 -8.87
N PRO A 110 -4.98 -31.81 -8.42
CA PRO A 110 -3.74 -31.85 -7.68
C PRO A 110 -2.58 -31.43 -8.59
N LEU A 111 -1.70 -30.57 -8.08
CA LEU A 111 -0.50 -30.16 -8.79
C LEU A 111 0.67 -31.08 -8.39
N ARG A 112 1.34 -31.66 -9.39
CA ARG A 112 2.55 -32.45 -9.16
C ARG A 112 3.77 -31.57 -9.38
N VAL A 113 4.67 -31.55 -8.41
CA VAL A 113 5.94 -30.82 -8.47
C VAL A 113 7.07 -31.71 -7.96
N GLU A 114 8.27 -31.51 -8.44
CA GLU A 114 9.45 -32.26 -8.04
C GLU A 114 10.38 -31.36 -7.21
N LEU A 115 10.58 -31.71 -5.93
CA LEU A 115 11.46 -30.96 -5.05
C LEU A 115 12.82 -31.68 -5.00
N ARG A 116 13.90 -30.95 -5.27
CA ARG A 116 15.26 -31.48 -5.18
C ARG A 116 15.81 -31.24 -3.77
N VAL A 117 15.90 -32.31 -3.00
CA VAL A 117 16.35 -32.26 -1.60
C VAL A 117 17.76 -32.86 -1.53
N PRO A 118 18.75 -32.18 -0.96
CA PRO A 118 20.11 -32.73 -0.86
C PRO A 118 20.11 -34.00 -0.02
N ALA A 119 20.81 -35.00 -0.46
CA ALA A 119 21.07 -36.23 0.27
C ALA A 119 22.47 -36.14 0.88
N THR A 120 22.57 -35.76 2.15
CA THR A 120 23.85 -35.47 2.81
C THR A 120 24.45 -36.63 3.58
N GLN A 121 23.67 -37.63 3.91
CA GLN A 121 24.12 -38.76 4.69
C GLN A 121 23.42 -40.05 4.26
N ALA A 122 24.17 -41.11 4.05
CA ALA A 122 23.61 -42.41 3.72
C ALA A 122 22.78 -42.97 4.89
N GLY A 123 21.63 -43.55 4.59
CA GLY A 123 20.71 -44.11 5.56
C GLY A 123 19.28 -44.07 5.11
N ARG A 124 18.37 -44.52 5.98
CA ARG A 124 16.92 -44.42 5.77
C ARG A 124 16.34 -43.30 6.61
N GLU A 125 15.95 -42.21 5.97
CA GLU A 125 15.23 -41.11 6.62
C GLU A 125 13.73 -41.43 6.68
N PRO A 126 13.11 -41.46 7.88
CA PRO A 126 11.71 -41.92 8.02
C PRO A 126 10.69 -40.92 7.51
N SER A 127 11.02 -39.61 7.56
CA SER A 127 10.14 -38.52 7.12
C SER A 127 10.91 -37.37 6.46
N ILE A 128 10.22 -36.59 5.67
CA ILE A 128 10.75 -35.38 5.04
C ILE A 128 9.98 -34.18 5.55
N THR A 129 10.69 -33.20 6.10
CA THR A 129 10.11 -31.95 6.55
C THR A 129 10.08 -30.93 5.39
N VAL A 130 8.89 -30.60 4.95
CA VAL A 130 8.65 -29.59 3.92
C VAL A 130 8.02 -28.35 4.54
N VAL A 131 8.49 -27.18 4.16
CA VAL A 131 7.97 -25.90 4.63
C VAL A 131 7.27 -25.21 3.49
N ALA A 132 5.98 -24.97 3.65
CA ALA A 132 5.18 -24.14 2.75
C ALA A 132 5.13 -22.72 3.32
N ARG A 133 5.53 -21.72 2.53
CA ARG A 133 5.49 -20.29 2.89
C ARG A 133 4.61 -19.53 1.93
N SER A 134 3.99 -18.46 2.41
CA SER A 134 3.25 -17.54 1.55
C SER A 134 3.33 -16.12 2.10
N HIS A 135 3.49 -15.18 1.20
CA HIS A 135 3.50 -13.75 1.47
C HIS A 135 2.22 -13.05 0.97
N TYR A 136 1.23 -13.82 0.57
CA TYR A 136 -0.05 -13.32 0.05
C TYR A 136 -0.88 -12.63 1.13
N PRO A 137 -1.62 -11.52 0.82
CA PRO A 137 -1.73 -10.85 -0.48
C PRO A 137 -0.71 -9.70 -0.69
N LEU A 138 -0.33 -8.94 0.34
CA LEU A 138 0.46 -7.71 0.24
C LEU A 138 1.94 -7.87 0.66
N GLY A 139 2.29 -9.04 1.18
CA GLY A 139 3.67 -9.31 1.61
C GLY A 139 4.07 -8.68 2.95
N PHE A 140 3.13 -8.19 3.74
CA PHE A 140 3.41 -7.69 5.09
C PHE A 140 3.71 -8.83 6.07
N PHE A 141 3.04 -9.95 5.88
CA PHE A 141 3.16 -11.12 6.75
C PHE A 141 3.65 -12.34 5.98
N THR A 142 4.45 -13.15 6.65
CA THR A 142 4.86 -14.47 6.17
C THR A 142 4.09 -15.53 6.92
N ALA A 143 3.16 -16.19 6.22
CA ALA A 143 2.54 -17.39 6.72
C ALA A 143 3.44 -18.59 6.40
N SER A 144 3.75 -19.42 7.39
CA SER A 144 4.51 -20.65 7.18
C SER A 144 3.82 -21.84 7.84
N ARG A 145 3.87 -22.97 7.14
CA ARG A 145 3.35 -24.25 7.61
C ARG A 145 4.42 -25.31 7.40
N VAL A 146 4.84 -25.89 8.48
CA VAL A 146 5.72 -27.06 8.46
C VAL A 146 4.83 -28.30 8.29
N ILE A 147 5.15 -29.11 7.30
CA ILE A 147 4.41 -30.33 6.94
C ILE A 147 5.43 -31.46 6.95
N GLU A 148 5.22 -32.41 7.83
CA GLU A 148 6.02 -33.63 7.89
C GLU A 148 5.35 -34.70 7.03
N ILE A 149 6.07 -35.16 6.03
CA ILE A 149 5.60 -36.19 5.10
C ILE A 149 6.16 -37.52 5.60
N GLN A 150 5.29 -38.40 6.04
CA GLN A 150 5.61 -39.73 6.57
C GLN A 150 5.91 -40.70 5.40
N GLN A 151 6.95 -40.39 4.65
CA GLN A 151 7.46 -41.22 3.55
C GLN A 151 8.95 -41.42 3.73
N SER A 152 9.37 -42.64 3.87
CA SER A 152 10.78 -42.94 4.05
C SER A 152 11.55 -42.67 2.75
N ARG A 153 12.70 -42.06 2.88
CA ARG A 153 13.68 -41.85 1.81
C ARG A 153 14.90 -42.71 2.08
N LEU A 154 15.35 -43.45 1.07
CA LEU A 154 16.56 -44.25 1.09
C LEU A 154 17.71 -43.49 0.42
N VAL A 155 18.73 -43.15 1.17
CA VAL A 155 19.98 -42.56 0.67
C VAL A 155 21.05 -43.63 0.66
N LEU A 156 21.48 -43.99 -0.54
CA LEU A 156 22.55 -44.99 -0.74
C LEU A 156 23.92 -44.36 -0.54
N PRO A 157 24.91 -45.11 -0.03
CA PRO A 157 26.24 -44.60 0.10
C PRO A 157 26.85 -44.21 -1.23
N ARG A 158 27.67 -43.16 -1.21
CA ARG A 158 28.42 -42.73 -2.39
C ARG A 158 29.47 -43.79 -2.72
N ALA A 159 29.53 -44.23 -4.00
CA ALA A 159 30.63 -45.08 -4.46
C ALA A 159 31.95 -44.29 -4.40
N ALA A 160 32.84 -44.69 -3.49
CA ALA A 160 34.11 -44.01 -3.21
C ALA A 160 35.18 -45.03 -2.80
N GLY A 161 36.46 -44.64 -2.88
CA GLY A 161 37.58 -45.48 -2.54
C GLY A 161 38.31 -45.97 -3.80
N ASP A 162 39.57 -46.43 -3.61
CA ASP A 162 40.48 -46.75 -4.73
C ASP A 162 40.94 -48.20 -4.72
N LEU A 163 40.48 -49.00 -3.77
CA LEU A 163 40.87 -50.39 -3.71
C LEU A 163 40.25 -51.22 -4.85
N PRO A 164 41.06 -52.08 -5.50
CA PRO A 164 40.56 -52.95 -6.57
C PRO A 164 39.52 -53.96 -6.05
N LEU A 165 38.70 -54.47 -6.97
CA LEU A 165 37.74 -55.51 -6.63
C LEU A 165 38.47 -56.75 -6.11
N PRO A 166 37.97 -57.43 -5.04
CA PRO A 166 38.55 -58.71 -4.58
C PRO A 166 38.61 -59.76 -5.66
N ALA A 167 39.60 -60.65 -5.53
CA ALA A 167 39.81 -61.72 -6.52
C ALA A 167 38.55 -62.59 -6.71
N VAL A 168 38.24 -62.85 -7.95
CA VAL A 168 37.13 -63.72 -8.36
C VAL A 168 37.42 -65.15 -7.92
N GLN A 169 36.60 -65.71 -7.07
CA GLN A 169 36.71 -67.15 -6.70
C GLN A 169 36.00 -67.98 -7.80
N GLU A 170 36.78 -68.83 -8.46
CA GLU A 170 36.20 -69.91 -9.25
C GLU A 170 35.53 -70.90 -8.30
N GLU A 171 34.26 -71.20 -8.49
CA GLU A 171 33.55 -72.22 -7.72
C GLU A 171 34.20 -73.61 -8.03
N SER A 172 35.25 -73.91 -7.26
CA SER A 172 35.83 -75.31 -7.32
C SER A 172 34.80 -76.24 -6.66
N THR A 173 34.13 -77.03 -7.45
CA THR A 173 33.41 -78.21 -6.94
C THR A 173 34.40 -79.14 -6.28
N SER A 174 34.68 -78.95 -5.00
CA SER A 174 35.33 -79.99 -4.22
C SER A 174 34.34 -81.10 -3.93
N SER A 175 34.53 -82.21 -4.60
CA SER A 175 34.04 -83.50 -4.21
C SER A 175 34.52 -83.86 -2.82
N ASP A 176 33.69 -83.83 -1.80
CA ASP A 176 33.72 -84.65 -0.58
C ASP A 176 32.42 -84.41 0.22
N ALA A 177 31.47 -85.30 -0.05
CA ALA A 177 30.48 -85.82 0.91
C ALA A 177 29.66 -86.89 0.26
N GLU A 178 29.97 -88.14 0.55
CA GLU A 178 29.07 -89.27 0.43
C GLU A 178 27.75 -89.04 1.18
N SER A 179 26.69 -89.61 0.58
CA SER A 179 25.37 -89.91 1.07
C SER A 179 24.32 -88.79 1.04
N SER A 180 23.50 -89.11 0.11
CA SER A 180 22.05 -89.19 0.15
C SER A 180 21.41 -88.81 -1.19
N ALA A 181 20.88 -89.76 -1.83
CA ALA A 181 20.17 -89.72 -3.06
C ALA A 181 19.00 -88.78 -3.10
N THR A 182 18.66 -88.35 -4.31
CA THR A 182 17.40 -87.89 -4.79
C THR A 182 17.14 -86.40 -4.62
N THR A 183 17.59 -85.62 -5.59
CA THR A 183 16.70 -84.71 -6.27
C THR A 183 17.30 -84.23 -7.59
N VAL A 184 16.53 -84.42 -8.64
CA VAL A 184 16.78 -84.21 -10.09
C VAL A 184 17.28 -82.80 -10.35
N GLY A 185 18.33 -82.68 -11.15
CA GLY A 185 19.00 -81.54 -11.70
C GLY A 185 18.17 -80.31 -12.06
N SER A 186 18.61 -79.22 -11.48
CA SER A 186 18.40 -77.84 -12.05
C SER A 186 19.66 -77.45 -12.81
N HIS A 187 19.71 -77.76 -14.12
CA HIS A 187 20.72 -77.21 -15.02
C HIS A 187 20.56 -75.66 -15.03
N VAL A 188 21.60 -74.93 -14.68
CA VAL A 188 21.69 -73.52 -14.92
C VAL A 188 21.85 -73.34 -16.42
N GLU A 189 20.81 -72.81 -17.06
CA GLU A 189 20.80 -72.46 -18.47
C GLU A 189 21.63 -71.19 -18.68
N GLY A 190 22.73 -71.30 -19.39
CA GLY A 190 23.45 -70.18 -19.99
C GLY A 190 22.71 -69.64 -21.22
N ASP A 191 22.85 -68.36 -21.51
CA ASP A 191 22.15 -67.70 -22.64
C ASP A 191 22.87 -67.85 -23.99
N ASP A 192 24.12 -68.29 -24.01
CA ASP A 192 24.91 -68.47 -25.27
C ASP A 192 24.73 -69.85 -25.82
N PHE A 193 24.35 -69.93 -27.11
CA PHE A 193 24.14 -71.16 -27.84
C PHE A 193 25.47 -71.82 -28.11
N ALA A 194 25.76 -72.96 -27.46
CA ALA A 194 26.99 -73.75 -27.59
C ALA A 194 26.98 -74.74 -28.72
N GLY A 195 25.80 -75.16 -29.15
CA GLY A 195 25.67 -76.18 -30.17
C GLY A 195 24.42 -77.04 -30.04
N VAL A 196 24.33 -78.10 -30.87
CA VAL A 196 23.27 -79.09 -30.77
C VAL A 196 23.94 -80.48 -30.68
N ARG A 197 23.41 -81.38 -29.84
CA ARG A 197 23.79 -82.77 -29.73
C ARG A 197 22.54 -83.65 -29.95
N GLU A 198 22.78 -84.93 -30.23
CA GLU A 198 21.67 -85.91 -30.34
C GLU A 198 20.95 -86.01 -28.97
N TRP A 199 19.62 -86.15 -29.01
CA TRP A 199 18.78 -86.37 -27.88
C TRP A 199 19.03 -87.72 -27.24
N GLN A 200 19.12 -87.72 -25.85
CA GLN A 200 19.23 -88.94 -25.08
C GLN A 200 18.05 -89.10 -24.13
N PRO A 201 17.61 -90.29 -23.75
CA PRO A 201 16.55 -90.49 -22.79
C PRO A 201 16.86 -89.85 -21.48
N GLY A 202 16.04 -88.91 -21.07
CA GLY A 202 16.22 -88.01 -19.88
C GLY A 202 16.41 -86.53 -20.20
N ASP A 203 16.65 -86.19 -21.46
CA ASP A 203 16.71 -84.77 -21.89
C ASP A 203 15.35 -84.08 -21.91
N SER A 204 15.32 -82.83 -21.46
CA SER A 204 14.07 -81.98 -21.44
C SER A 204 13.56 -81.74 -22.86
N LEU A 205 12.31 -82.02 -23.09
CA LEU A 205 11.63 -81.87 -24.41
C LEU A 205 11.54 -80.30 -24.75
N ARG A 206 11.77 -79.40 -23.83
CA ARG A 206 11.80 -77.93 -24.07
C ARG A 206 13.02 -77.49 -24.88
N HIS A 207 14.09 -78.25 -24.83
CA HIS A 207 15.36 -77.93 -25.48
C HIS A 207 15.60 -78.58 -26.83
N ILE A 208 14.64 -79.34 -27.29
CA ILE A 208 14.70 -79.96 -28.61
C ILE A 208 14.61 -78.92 -29.72
N ASP A 209 15.49 -78.97 -30.67
CA ASP A 209 15.41 -78.24 -31.90
C ASP A 209 14.39 -78.84 -32.87
N TRP A 210 13.11 -78.50 -32.61
CA TRP A 210 11.99 -78.93 -33.43
C TRP A 210 12.12 -78.51 -34.89
N LYS A 211 12.90 -77.47 -35.19
CA LYS A 211 13.12 -76.99 -36.55
C LYS A 211 14.12 -77.86 -37.30
N ALA A 212 15.07 -78.47 -36.65
CA ALA A 212 15.98 -79.44 -37.19
C ALA A 212 15.27 -80.81 -37.41
N PHE A 213 14.43 -81.16 -36.42
CA PHE A 213 13.64 -82.41 -36.55
C PHE A 213 12.60 -82.30 -37.69
N ALA A 214 11.93 -81.23 -37.88
CA ALA A 214 11.01 -80.96 -38.99
C ALA A 214 11.68 -80.98 -40.39
N ARG A 215 13.02 -80.95 -40.45
CA ARG A 215 13.83 -81.03 -41.67
C ARG A 215 14.42 -82.46 -41.89
N GLY A 216 13.90 -83.45 -41.17
CA GLY A 216 14.36 -84.86 -41.31
C GLY A 216 15.66 -85.24 -40.62
N ARG A 217 16.15 -84.32 -39.63
CA ARG A 217 17.33 -84.72 -38.84
C ARG A 217 16.88 -85.50 -37.60
N PRO A 218 17.77 -86.29 -37.00
CA PRO A 218 17.46 -86.93 -35.71
C PRO A 218 17.12 -85.86 -34.63
N LEU A 219 16.45 -86.32 -33.57
CA LEU A 219 16.12 -85.43 -32.43
C LEU A 219 17.41 -84.83 -31.86
N MET A 220 17.51 -83.48 -31.94
CA MET A 220 18.69 -82.71 -31.46
C MET A 220 18.26 -81.88 -30.33
N VAL A 221 19.09 -81.79 -29.27
CA VAL A 221 18.90 -80.88 -28.10
C VAL A 221 19.89 -79.68 -28.17
N LYS A 222 19.37 -78.55 -28.02
CA LYS A 222 20.18 -77.29 -27.94
C LYS A 222 20.96 -77.32 -26.64
N GLN A 223 22.28 -77.10 -26.74
CA GLN A 223 23.18 -76.92 -25.61
C GLN A 223 23.49 -75.49 -25.52
N TRP A 224 23.43 -74.96 -24.31
CA TRP A 224 23.73 -73.62 -23.97
C TRP A 224 24.99 -73.63 -23.11
N SER A 225 25.96 -72.80 -23.42
CA SER A 225 27.13 -72.57 -22.58
C SER A 225 27.05 -71.20 -21.92
N GLY A 226 27.19 -71.15 -20.67
CA GLY A 226 27.51 -69.92 -19.92
C GLY A 226 28.88 -70.13 -19.30
N ALA A 227 29.78 -69.19 -19.49
CA ALA A 227 30.96 -69.14 -18.63
C ALA A 227 30.47 -69.06 -17.16
N PRO A 228 31.07 -69.84 -16.23
CA PRO A 228 30.68 -69.74 -14.85
C PRO A 228 30.86 -68.29 -14.42
N ALA A 229 29.76 -67.63 -14.01
CA ALA A 229 29.82 -66.28 -13.54
C ALA A 229 30.71 -66.31 -12.30
N GLY A 230 31.82 -65.62 -12.37
CA GLY A 230 32.78 -65.56 -11.27
C GLY A 230 32.07 -65.09 -9.99
N LEU A 231 32.39 -65.75 -8.87
CA LEU A 231 31.80 -65.43 -7.60
C LEU A 231 32.75 -64.54 -6.81
N VAL A 232 32.22 -63.38 -6.32
CA VAL A 232 32.97 -62.44 -5.50
C VAL A 232 32.29 -62.23 -4.18
N TRP A 233 33.05 -62.36 -3.07
CA TRP A 233 32.56 -61.97 -1.77
C TRP A 233 33.10 -60.62 -1.35
N LEU A 234 32.21 -59.67 -1.06
CA LEU A 234 32.51 -58.32 -0.59
C LEU A 234 32.40 -58.33 0.93
N ASN A 235 33.56 -58.27 1.60
CA ASN A 235 33.64 -58.48 3.04
C ASN A 235 33.96 -57.17 3.76
N TRP A 236 33.08 -56.75 4.72
CA TRP A 236 33.29 -55.57 5.54
C TRP A 236 34.51 -55.64 6.47
N GLU A 237 34.81 -56.85 7.02
CA GLU A 237 35.87 -57.01 8.02
C GLU A 237 37.26 -57.07 7.38
N GLU A 238 37.36 -57.49 6.15
CA GLU A 238 38.64 -57.56 5.41
C GLU A 238 39.10 -56.19 4.89
N LEU A 239 38.23 -55.17 5.00
CA LEU A 239 38.59 -53.83 4.61
C LEU A 239 39.37 -53.12 5.73
N HIS A 240 40.67 -52.92 5.48
CA HIS A 240 41.58 -52.17 6.36
C HIS A 240 41.43 -50.66 6.22
N LEU A 241 40.16 -50.17 6.15
CA LEU A 241 39.79 -48.76 6.05
C LEU A 241 39.08 -48.30 7.33
N PRO A 242 39.08 -46.98 7.61
CA PRO A 242 38.24 -46.40 8.65
C PRO A 242 36.77 -46.76 8.45
N ALA A 243 36.03 -46.96 9.54
CA ALA A 243 34.62 -47.42 9.48
C ALA A 243 33.69 -46.53 8.66
N ASN A 244 33.98 -45.23 8.58
CA ASN A 244 33.23 -44.25 7.77
C ASN A 244 33.51 -44.33 6.26
N GLU A 245 34.62 -44.96 5.83
CA GLU A 245 35.01 -45.08 4.44
C GLU A 245 34.58 -46.42 3.83
N ARG A 246 34.43 -47.45 4.64
CA ARG A 246 34.06 -48.84 4.23
C ARG A 246 32.75 -48.87 3.40
N PRO A 247 31.66 -48.15 3.80
CA PRO A 247 30.43 -48.16 2.98
C PRO A 247 30.64 -47.66 1.56
N GLY A 248 31.49 -46.62 1.39
CA GLY A 248 31.81 -46.07 0.08
C GLY A 248 32.56 -47.02 -0.83
N GLN A 249 33.58 -47.68 -0.27
CA GLN A 249 34.39 -48.68 -0.98
C GLN A 249 33.53 -49.90 -1.37
N LEU A 250 32.72 -50.39 -0.43
CA LEU A 250 31.85 -51.55 -0.71
C LEU A 250 30.76 -51.16 -1.74
N ALA A 251 30.23 -49.94 -1.66
CA ALA A 251 29.26 -49.50 -2.68
C ALA A 251 29.88 -49.42 -4.09
N ARG A 252 31.16 -48.99 -4.20
CA ARG A 252 31.91 -49.05 -5.46
C ARG A 252 32.09 -50.47 -5.95
N TRP A 253 32.48 -51.36 -5.08
CA TRP A 253 32.62 -52.76 -5.45
C TRP A 253 31.33 -53.44 -5.88
N VAL A 254 30.21 -53.13 -5.26
CA VAL A 254 28.87 -53.57 -5.68
C VAL A 254 28.56 -53.10 -7.10
N ASP A 255 28.85 -51.82 -7.40
CA ASP A 255 28.64 -51.29 -8.74
C ASP A 255 29.55 -51.92 -9.79
N GLU A 256 30.83 -52.10 -9.45
CA GLU A 256 31.83 -52.67 -10.33
C GLU A 256 31.58 -54.16 -10.59
N ALA A 257 31.15 -54.91 -9.57
CA ALA A 257 30.74 -56.32 -9.72
C ALA A 257 29.51 -56.47 -10.60
N GLU A 258 28.51 -55.58 -10.46
CA GLU A 258 27.30 -55.56 -11.31
C GLU A 258 27.62 -55.18 -12.75
N GLN A 259 28.51 -54.17 -12.98
CA GLN A 259 28.96 -53.78 -14.32
C GLN A 259 29.69 -54.92 -15.05
N ASN A 260 30.49 -55.65 -14.29
CA ASN A 260 31.23 -56.80 -14.82
C ASN A 260 30.39 -58.08 -14.83
N ARG A 261 29.10 -58.03 -14.57
CA ARG A 261 28.17 -59.16 -14.55
C ARG A 261 28.62 -60.36 -13.70
N LEU A 262 29.30 -60.03 -12.58
CA LEU A 262 29.77 -61.06 -11.64
C LEU A 262 28.61 -61.42 -10.66
N ARG A 263 28.63 -62.64 -10.18
CA ARG A 263 27.83 -63.08 -9.01
C ARG A 263 28.55 -62.62 -7.74
N TYR A 264 27.93 -61.77 -6.90
CA TYR A 264 28.57 -61.25 -5.71
C TYR A 264 27.68 -61.39 -4.48
N GLY A 265 28.31 -61.64 -3.36
CA GLY A 265 27.71 -61.67 -2.04
C GLY A 265 28.29 -60.56 -1.18
N LEU A 266 27.56 -60.11 -0.16
CA LEU A 266 27.98 -59.08 0.73
C LEU A 266 27.94 -59.55 2.16
N ARG A 267 29.10 -59.49 2.89
CA ARG A 267 29.23 -59.78 4.32
C ARG A 267 29.39 -58.50 5.12
N LEU A 268 28.40 -58.22 5.94
CA LEU A 268 28.39 -57.11 6.88
C LEU A 268 28.46 -57.64 8.29
N PRO A 269 28.86 -56.85 9.30
CA PRO A 269 28.96 -57.30 10.67
C PRO A 269 27.70 -57.96 11.25
N ASN A 270 26.52 -57.53 10.78
CA ASN A 270 25.24 -58.01 11.32
C ASN A 270 24.36 -58.72 10.26
N ARG A 271 24.82 -58.85 9.03
CA ARG A 271 24.02 -59.41 7.94
C ARG A 271 24.86 -59.95 6.82
N VAL A 272 24.49 -61.14 6.35
CA VAL A 272 25.09 -61.74 5.16
C VAL A 272 24.04 -61.77 4.05
N ILE A 273 24.39 -61.22 2.89
CA ILE A 273 23.58 -61.29 1.66
C ILE A 273 24.19 -62.34 0.77
N LYS A 274 23.42 -63.38 0.50
CA LYS A 274 23.85 -64.49 -0.37
C LYS A 274 24.20 -63.98 -1.79
N PRO A 275 25.14 -64.62 -2.47
CA PRO A 275 25.50 -64.23 -3.81
C PRO A 275 24.31 -64.21 -4.79
N GLY A 276 24.23 -63.11 -5.56
CA GLY A 276 23.20 -62.82 -6.51
C GLY A 276 23.73 -61.96 -7.62
N GLN A 277 22.85 -61.55 -8.53
CA GLN A 277 23.13 -60.66 -9.66
C GLN A 277 21.85 -59.87 -10.05
N GLY A 278 22.01 -58.75 -10.72
CA GLY A 278 20.93 -57.91 -11.22
C GLY A 278 20.56 -56.78 -10.31
N GLU A 279 19.83 -55.78 -10.85
CA GLU A 279 19.53 -54.51 -10.22
C GLU A 279 18.83 -54.65 -8.84
N ALA A 280 17.93 -55.65 -8.73
CA ALA A 280 17.26 -55.91 -7.45
C ALA A 280 18.22 -56.40 -6.35
N HIS A 281 19.28 -57.17 -6.73
CA HIS A 281 20.32 -57.63 -5.82
C HIS A 281 21.24 -56.45 -5.45
N ARG A 282 21.66 -55.70 -6.42
CA ARG A 282 22.45 -54.49 -6.25
C ARG A 282 21.78 -53.49 -5.24
N LEU A 283 20.52 -53.19 -5.44
CA LEU A 283 19.76 -52.33 -4.53
C LEU A 283 19.68 -52.90 -3.09
N ARG A 284 19.47 -54.22 -2.96
CA ARG A 284 19.47 -54.87 -1.62
C ARG A 284 20.84 -54.76 -0.90
N CYS A 285 21.93 -54.90 -1.63
CA CYS A 285 23.27 -54.73 -1.12
C CYS A 285 23.53 -53.28 -0.67
N LEU A 286 23.23 -52.32 -1.53
CA LEU A 286 23.37 -50.87 -1.26
C LEU A 286 22.46 -50.39 -0.11
N GLU A 287 21.23 -50.91 -0.01
CA GLU A 287 20.30 -50.63 1.09
C GLU A 287 20.87 -51.15 2.44
N SER A 288 21.44 -52.35 2.40
CA SER A 288 22.04 -52.91 3.61
C SER A 288 23.27 -52.14 4.05
N LEU A 289 24.07 -51.63 3.13
CA LEU A 289 25.21 -50.77 3.39
C LEU A 289 24.72 -49.40 3.98
N ALA A 290 23.66 -48.81 3.43
CA ALA A 290 23.05 -47.59 3.93
C ALA A 290 22.60 -47.74 5.42
N SER A 291 22.10 -48.92 5.79
CA SER A 291 21.64 -49.18 7.16
C SER A 291 22.77 -49.30 8.19
N GLN A 292 24.02 -49.54 7.77
CA GLN A 292 25.18 -49.54 8.65
C GLN A 292 25.69 -48.16 9.03
N GLY A 293 25.48 -47.17 8.13
CA GLY A 293 25.82 -45.74 8.38
C GLY A 293 25.01 -45.11 9.50
N ASP A 294 23.81 -45.63 9.79
CA ASP A 294 22.89 -45.07 10.79
C ASP A 294 23.34 -45.32 12.23
N ARG A 295 24.28 -46.27 12.49
CA ARG A 295 24.77 -46.64 13.82
C ARG A 295 26.05 -45.95 14.26
N SER A 296 26.78 -45.28 13.36
CA SER A 296 28.10 -44.70 13.70
C SER A 296 28.05 -43.21 14.09
N GLY A 297 26.87 -42.61 14.26
CA GLY A 297 26.81 -41.15 14.45
C GLY A 297 25.65 -40.65 15.30
N LYS A 298 25.59 -40.92 16.63
CA LYS A 298 24.95 -39.98 17.59
C LYS A 298 25.84 -38.76 17.83
N GLY A 299 26.32 -38.11 16.75
CA GLY A 299 26.93 -36.81 16.80
C GLY A 299 25.85 -35.77 16.60
N LYS A 300 25.52 -34.98 17.66
CA LYS A 300 24.73 -33.74 17.49
C LYS A 300 25.33 -32.92 16.36
N PRO A 301 24.55 -32.50 15.36
CA PRO A 301 25.06 -31.57 14.35
C PRO A 301 25.45 -30.29 15.06
N ALA A 302 26.71 -29.94 15.03
CA ALA A 302 27.20 -28.61 15.41
C ALA A 302 26.45 -27.58 14.56
N ALA A 303 25.63 -26.79 15.24
CA ALA A 303 24.92 -25.68 14.65
C ALA A 303 25.94 -24.62 14.26
N THR A 304 26.45 -24.67 13.05
CA THR A 304 27.24 -23.60 12.46
C THR A 304 26.31 -22.50 12.06
N HIS A 305 26.21 -21.48 12.91
CA HIS A 305 25.54 -20.18 12.69
C HIS A 305 25.99 -19.46 11.40
N ARG A 306 26.97 -20.00 10.68
CA ARG A 306 27.53 -19.45 9.45
C ARG A 306 26.79 -19.84 8.17
N GLN A 307 25.97 -20.92 8.20
CA GLN A 307 25.20 -21.38 7.02
C GLN A 307 23.85 -20.70 6.87
N GLN A 308 23.37 -19.99 7.88
CA GLN A 308 22.10 -19.24 7.79
C GLN A 308 22.22 -17.96 6.96
N LYS A 309 23.44 -17.48 6.68
CA LYS A 309 23.69 -16.29 5.85
C LYS A 309 23.83 -16.59 4.33
N LEU A 310 23.99 -17.84 3.96
CA LEU A 310 24.11 -18.26 2.54
C LEU A 310 22.78 -18.64 1.89
N ALA A 311 21.68 -18.71 2.66
CA ALA A 311 20.35 -19.01 2.13
C ALA A 311 19.65 -17.81 1.49
N ASP A 312 20.25 -16.63 1.50
CA ASP A 312 19.71 -15.38 0.90
C ASP A 312 20.23 -15.10 -0.53
N SER A 313 21.01 -15.98 -1.13
CA SER A 313 21.32 -15.91 -2.56
C SER A 313 20.14 -16.45 -3.37
N HIS A 314 19.09 -15.66 -3.43
CA HIS A 314 18.05 -15.85 -4.44
C HIS A 314 18.69 -15.69 -5.82
N GLU A 315 18.73 -16.77 -6.59
CA GLU A 315 18.85 -16.66 -8.02
C GLU A 315 17.84 -15.60 -8.48
N THR A 316 18.34 -14.61 -9.17
CA THR A 316 17.56 -13.56 -9.82
C THR A 316 16.66 -14.23 -10.87
N SER A 317 15.46 -14.62 -10.44
CA SER A 317 14.40 -14.87 -11.39
C SER A 317 14.21 -13.60 -12.21
N ASP A 318 14.26 -13.73 -13.50
CA ASP A 318 14.19 -12.63 -14.44
C ASP A 318 12.87 -11.89 -14.24
N ILE A 319 12.90 -10.75 -13.52
CA ILE A 319 11.74 -9.94 -13.13
C ILE A 319 11.21 -9.16 -14.34
N THR A 320 11.94 -9.22 -15.46
CA THR A 320 11.79 -8.32 -16.60
C THR A 320 10.52 -8.49 -17.43
N GLY A 321 9.63 -9.41 -17.09
CA GLY A 321 8.41 -9.67 -17.88
C GLY A 321 7.08 -9.46 -17.17
N HIS A 322 7.04 -8.87 -15.96
CA HIS A 322 5.79 -8.82 -15.21
C HIS A 322 5.09 -7.47 -15.32
N HIS A 323 3.81 -7.47 -15.71
CA HIS A 323 2.94 -6.28 -15.73
C HIS A 323 2.94 -5.52 -14.41
N GLY A 324 3.19 -6.20 -13.28
CA GLY A 324 3.32 -5.57 -11.96
C GLY A 324 4.50 -4.59 -11.86
N VAL A 325 5.63 -4.87 -12.53
CA VAL A 325 6.79 -3.97 -12.54
C VAL A 325 6.48 -2.70 -13.34
N LEU A 326 5.84 -2.87 -14.51
CA LEU A 326 5.43 -1.74 -15.35
C LEU A 326 4.39 -0.88 -14.64
N LEU A 327 3.40 -1.52 -13.99
CA LEU A 327 2.37 -0.81 -13.24
C LEU A 327 2.97 -0.05 -12.05
N LEU A 328 3.96 -0.61 -11.36
CA LEU A 328 4.66 0.08 -10.27
C LEU A 328 5.45 1.28 -10.80
N GLY A 329 6.17 1.13 -11.92
CA GLY A 329 6.87 2.24 -12.56
C GLY A 329 5.92 3.37 -12.99
N LEU A 330 4.81 3.03 -13.62
CA LEU A 330 3.75 3.97 -13.98
C LEU A 330 3.16 4.66 -12.73
N SER A 331 2.89 3.88 -11.68
CA SER A 331 2.36 4.43 -10.42
C SER A 331 3.33 5.43 -9.79
N LEU A 332 4.63 5.13 -9.78
CA LEU A 332 5.65 6.07 -9.29
C LEU A 332 5.71 7.35 -10.15
N LEU A 333 5.54 7.24 -11.46
CA LEU A 333 5.45 8.41 -12.33
C LEU A 333 4.20 9.25 -11.99
N LEU A 334 3.06 8.60 -11.77
CA LEU A 334 1.81 9.27 -11.40
C LEU A 334 1.88 9.94 -10.01
N THR A 335 2.74 9.48 -9.09
CA THR A 335 2.94 10.21 -7.81
C THR A 335 3.50 11.61 -8.00
N LEU A 336 4.13 11.91 -9.14
CA LEU A 336 4.70 13.24 -9.43
C LEU A 336 3.63 14.27 -9.72
N VAL A 337 2.49 13.89 -10.32
CA VAL A 337 1.47 14.85 -10.78
C VAL A 337 1.04 15.85 -9.70
N PRO A 338 0.66 15.44 -8.47
CA PRO A 338 0.29 16.38 -7.43
C PRO A 338 1.49 17.13 -6.80
N LEU A 339 2.72 16.71 -7.09
CA LEU A 339 3.95 17.31 -6.57
C LEU A 339 4.56 18.33 -7.55
N LEU A 340 4.16 18.29 -8.83
CA LEU A 340 4.64 19.24 -9.83
C LEU A 340 4.19 20.65 -9.48
N GLY A 341 5.11 21.62 -9.52
CA GLY A 341 4.86 23.00 -9.17
C GLY A 341 4.90 23.31 -7.65
N SER A 342 4.83 22.27 -6.79
CA SER A 342 4.88 22.43 -5.33
C SER A 342 6.23 22.05 -4.72
N VAL A 343 7.11 21.37 -5.47
CA VAL A 343 8.44 20.97 -5.01
C VAL A 343 9.51 21.36 -6.02
N PRO A 344 10.79 21.58 -5.59
CA PRO A 344 11.89 21.85 -6.48
C PRO A 344 12.02 20.79 -7.59
N TRP A 345 12.21 21.23 -8.85
CA TRP A 345 12.12 20.36 -10.03
C TRP A 345 13.25 19.31 -10.14
N ALA A 346 14.37 19.48 -9.41
CA ALA A 346 15.50 18.57 -9.51
C ALA A 346 15.18 17.13 -9.09
N GLY A 347 14.42 16.94 -8.01
CA GLY A 347 13.95 15.62 -7.55
C GLY A 347 13.00 14.92 -8.52
N PRO A 348 11.90 15.57 -8.95
CA PRO A 348 11.02 15.05 -9.98
C PRO A 348 11.76 14.64 -11.26
N LEU A 349 12.67 15.48 -11.76
CA LEU A 349 13.46 15.21 -12.96
C LEU A 349 14.37 13.98 -12.78
N ALA A 350 15.00 13.85 -11.62
CA ALA A 350 15.83 12.68 -11.30
C ALA A 350 14.99 11.38 -11.34
N LEU A 351 13.78 11.40 -10.82
CA LEU A 351 12.90 10.22 -10.85
C LEU A 351 12.44 9.88 -12.27
N ILE A 352 12.03 10.86 -13.06
CA ILE A 352 11.66 10.67 -14.47
C ILE A 352 12.83 10.08 -15.26
N ALA A 353 14.04 10.66 -15.10
CA ALA A 353 15.24 10.18 -15.76
C ALA A 353 15.60 8.73 -15.36
N ALA A 354 15.46 8.40 -14.06
CA ALA A 354 15.72 7.05 -13.58
C ALA A 354 14.73 6.02 -14.13
N LEU A 355 13.42 6.37 -14.18
CA LEU A 355 12.38 5.51 -14.76
C LEU A 355 12.60 5.31 -16.26
N GLY A 356 12.92 6.40 -17.00
CA GLY A 356 13.24 6.35 -18.41
C GLY A 356 14.50 5.51 -18.71
N LEU A 357 15.56 5.70 -17.94
CA LEU A 357 16.79 4.92 -18.07
C LEU A 357 16.54 3.43 -17.76
N ARG A 358 15.72 3.15 -16.75
CA ARG A 358 15.34 1.77 -16.41
C ARG A 358 14.53 1.11 -17.52
N ALA A 359 13.57 1.83 -18.10
CA ALA A 359 12.79 1.35 -19.25
C ALA A 359 13.69 1.08 -20.47
N LEU A 360 14.63 1.99 -20.76
CA LEU A 360 15.60 1.84 -21.85
C LEU A 360 16.51 0.64 -21.64
N GLN A 361 16.99 0.44 -20.39
CA GLN A 361 17.80 -0.72 -20.04
C GLN A 361 17.05 -2.04 -20.26
N GLN A 362 15.77 -2.09 -19.88
CA GLN A 362 14.92 -3.26 -20.12
C GLN A 362 14.71 -3.49 -21.61
N TRP A 363 14.43 -2.44 -22.37
CA TRP A 363 14.19 -2.55 -23.82
C TRP A 363 15.42 -3.00 -24.60
N ARG A 364 16.61 -2.49 -24.25
CA ARG A 364 17.87 -2.84 -24.92
C ARG A 364 18.58 -4.05 -24.33
N GLY A 365 18.05 -4.68 -23.27
CA GLY A 365 18.69 -5.80 -22.59
C GLY A 365 20.02 -5.44 -21.90
N LEU A 366 20.27 -4.17 -21.63
CA LEU A 366 21.53 -3.69 -21.05
C LEU A 366 21.59 -4.08 -19.56
N ARG A 367 22.72 -4.63 -19.15
CA ARG A 367 22.97 -4.95 -17.76
C ARG A 367 23.20 -3.66 -16.96
N VAL A 368 22.39 -3.50 -15.99
CA VAL A 368 22.28 -2.70 -14.77
C VAL A 368 23.32 -1.62 -14.49
N SER A 369 22.77 -0.51 -13.99
CA SER A 369 23.45 0.63 -13.43
C SER A 369 24.50 0.25 -12.38
N SER A 370 25.72 0.77 -12.59
CA SER A 370 26.80 0.71 -11.62
C SER A 370 26.45 1.51 -10.35
N MET A 371 27.04 1.18 -9.22
CA MET A 371 26.87 1.93 -7.98
C MET A 371 27.17 3.43 -8.14
N PRO A 372 28.24 3.87 -8.85
CA PRO A 372 28.50 5.30 -9.06
C PRO A 372 27.37 6.02 -9.81
N LEU A 373 26.73 5.38 -10.82
CA LEU A 373 25.60 6.00 -11.52
C LEU A 373 24.40 6.24 -10.60
N ARG A 374 24.11 5.30 -9.70
CA ARG A 374 23.03 5.46 -8.72
C ARG A 374 23.29 6.60 -7.73
N LEU A 375 24.53 6.64 -7.21
CA LEU A 375 24.96 7.72 -6.32
C LEU A 375 24.98 9.08 -7.03
N ALA A 376 25.44 9.12 -8.28
CA ALA A 376 25.40 10.33 -9.09
C ALA A 376 23.98 10.84 -9.31
N MET A 377 23.02 9.94 -9.58
CA MET A 377 21.61 10.32 -9.74
C MET A 377 21.01 10.94 -8.46
N VAL A 378 21.30 10.33 -7.29
CA VAL A 378 20.88 10.88 -6.00
C VAL A 378 21.57 12.22 -5.71
N ALA A 379 22.88 12.30 -5.96
CA ALA A 379 23.67 13.51 -5.73
C ALA A 379 23.22 14.66 -6.65
N LEU A 380 22.95 14.39 -7.93
CA LEU A 380 22.45 15.39 -8.87
C LEU A 380 21.05 15.90 -8.47
N GLY A 381 20.15 14.99 -8.06
CA GLY A 381 18.82 15.39 -7.61
C GLY A 381 18.86 16.20 -6.31
N ALA A 382 19.57 15.73 -5.29
CA ALA A 382 19.70 16.45 -4.01
C ALA A 382 20.53 17.73 -4.15
N GLY A 383 21.63 17.69 -4.90
CA GLY A 383 22.45 18.86 -5.20
C GLY A 383 21.71 19.91 -6.01
N GLY A 384 20.94 19.50 -7.01
CA GLY A 384 20.05 20.39 -7.78
C GLY A 384 18.98 21.04 -6.90
N THR A 385 18.40 20.30 -5.96
CA THR A 385 17.45 20.85 -4.97
C THR A 385 18.14 21.90 -4.09
N TRP A 386 19.36 21.61 -3.63
CA TRP A 386 20.14 22.56 -2.83
C TRP A 386 20.52 23.82 -3.62
N LEU A 387 20.88 23.70 -4.89
CA LEU A 387 21.19 24.84 -5.74
C LEU A 387 19.97 25.74 -6.02
N GLN A 388 18.77 25.16 -6.06
CA GLN A 388 17.54 25.91 -6.26
C GLN A 388 17.10 26.69 -5.02
N GLU A 389 17.20 26.08 -3.84
CA GLU A 389 16.63 26.59 -2.59
C GLU A 389 17.68 27.13 -1.61
N GLY A 390 18.97 26.93 -1.87
CA GLY A 390 20.06 27.29 -0.96
C GLY A 390 20.12 26.46 0.32
N SER A 391 19.14 25.58 0.56
CA SER A 391 19.07 24.68 1.72
C SER A 391 18.40 23.36 1.39
N LEU A 392 18.66 22.31 2.18
CA LEU A 392 17.93 21.05 2.14
C LEU A 392 16.90 20.96 3.28
N GLN A 393 16.68 22.06 4.01
CA GLN A 393 15.72 22.13 5.09
C GLN A 393 14.38 22.62 4.56
N GLY A 394 13.31 21.94 4.95
CA GLY A 394 11.95 22.27 4.51
C GLY A 394 11.20 21.03 4.03
N LEU A 395 9.87 21.13 4.00
CA LEU A 395 9.01 20.02 3.57
C LEU A 395 9.21 19.76 2.06
N GLU A 396 9.18 20.79 1.25
CA GLU A 396 9.27 20.71 -0.22
C GLU A 396 10.65 20.20 -0.67
N THR A 397 11.72 20.74 -0.08
CA THR A 397 13.10 20.30 -0.32
C THR A 397 13.35 18.87 0.15
N GLY A 398 12.74 18.49 1.29
CA GLY A 398 12.76 17.13 1.80
C GLY A 398 12.07 16.13 0.85
N ILE A 399 10.91 16.50 0.30
CA ILE A 399 10.19 15.67 -0.68
C ILE A 399 10.99 15.56 -1.99
N SER A 400 11.57 16.66 -2.49
CA SER A 400 12.42 16.63 -3.68
C SER A 400 13.64 15.72 -3.48
N THR A 401 14.29 15.79 -2.33
CA THR A 401 15.41 14.89 -1.96
C THR A 401 14.95 13.43 -1.88
N LEU A 402 13.77 13.15 -1.33
CA LEU A 402 13.17 11.81 -1.27
C LEU A 402 12.92 11.26 -2.68
N LEU A 403 12.45 12.09 -3.61
CA LEU A 403 12.30 11.71 -5.02
C LEU A 403 13.63 11.33 -5.65
N ALA A 404 14.72 12.07 -5.36
CA ALA A 404 16.06 11.73 -5.82
C ALA A 404 16.55 10.38 -5.24
N VAL A 405 16.30 10.12 -3.95
CA VAL A 405 16.61 8.82 -3.31
C VAL A 405 15.78 7.70 -3.96
N THR A 406 14.51 7.95 -4.24
CA THR A 406 13.64 6.99 -4.94
C THR A 406 14.15 6.70 -6.34
N ALA A 407 14.66 7.69 -7.07
CA ALA A 407 15.32 7.53 -8.37
C ALA A 407 16.54 6.58 -8.30
N GLY A 408 17.40 6.75 -7.31
CA GLY A 408 18.52 5.84 -7.04
C GLY A 408 18.04 4.40 -6.77
N LYS A 409 16.95 4.26 -6.02
CA LYS A 409 16.34 2.96 -5.69
C LYS A 409 15.68 2.29 -6.91
N VAL A 410 15.09 3.04 -7.82
CA VAL A 410 14.57 2.53 -9.11
C VAL A 410 15.67 1.87 -9.93
N LEU A 411 16.84 2.51 -10.01
CA LEU A 411 18.00 1.96 -10.72
C LEU A 411 18.63 0.74 -10.02
N GLU A 412 18.49 0.63 -8.70
CA GLU A 412 19.00 -0.50 -7.92
C GLU A 412 18.13 -1.74 -8.02
N ALA A 413 16.82 -1.57 -8.23
CA ALA A 413 15.81 -2.62 -8.09
C ALA A 413 16.07 -3.82 -9.00
N ARG A 414 16.37 -4.98 -8.40
CA ARG A 414 16.65 -6.26 -9.06
C ARG A 414 15.84 -7.41 -8.53
N SER A 415 15.40 -7.32 -7.29
CA SER A 415 14.70 -8.39 -6.57
C SER A 415 13.26 -8.01 -6.24
N PRO A 416 12.37 -8.97 -6.04
CA PRO A 416 11.01 -8.70 -5.55
C PRO A 416 10.99 -7.88 -4.25
N ARG A 417 12.06 -7.99 -3.45
CA ARG A 417 12.25 -7.20 -2.24
C ARG A 417 12.46 -5.71 -2.54
N ASP A 418 13.28 -5.39 -3.54
CA ASP A 418 13.53 -4.00 -3.93
C ASP A 418 12.26 -3.34 -4.48
N LEU A 419 11.47 -4.09 -5.26
CA LEU A 419 10.18 -3.61 -5.76
C LEU A 419 9.19 -3.32 -4.62
N GLN A 420 9.24 -4.10 -3.54
CA GLN A 420 8.41 -3.83 -2.35
C GLN A 420 8.85 -2.55 -1.62
N VAL A 421 10.16 -2.30 -1.55
CA VAL A 421 10.68 -1.03 -1.01
C VAL A 421 10.22 0.16 -1.85
N LEU A 422 10.27 0.04 -3.19
CA LEU A 422 9.74 1.07 -4.09
C LEU A 422 8.25 1.32 -3.90
N ALA A 423 7.47 0.28 -3.67
CA ALA A 423 6.04 0.43 -3.36
C ALA A 423 5.81 1.17 -2.04
N LEU A 424 6.60 0.87 -0.99
CA LEU A 424 6.55 1.60 0.29
C LEU A 424 6.91 3.08 0.10
N LEU A 425 7.94 3.39 -0.69
CA LEU A 425 8.31 4.76 -1.03
C LEU A 425 7.19 5.46 -1.82
N GLY A 426 6.55 4.77 -2.76
CA GLY A 426 5.41 5.30 -3.50
C GLY A 426 4.21 5.62 -2.59
N TRP A 427 3.88 4.77 -1.63
CA TRP A 427 2.84 5.06 -0.62
C TRP A 427 3.22 6.26 0.25
N PHE A 428 4.50 6.39 0.61
CA PHE A 428 4.98 7.54 1.36
C PHE A 428 4.93 8.83 0.52
N LEU A 429 5.23 8.77 -0.78
CA LEU A 429 5.06 9.91 -1.69
C LEU A 429 3.59 10.34 -1.84
N CYS A 430 2.64 9.39 -1.83
CA CYS A 430 1.20 9.74 -1.78
C CYS A 430 0.86 10.51 -0.49
N LEU A 431 1.45 10.15 0.66
CA LEU A 431 1.30 10.93 1.88
C LEU A 431 1.90 12.32 1.73
N CYS A 432 3.12 12.44 1.20
CA CYS A 432 3.77 13.73 0.96
C CYS A 432 2.89 14.65 0.10
N ALA A 433 2.22 14.10 -0.91
CA ALA A 433 1.28 14.86 -1.72
C ALA A 433 0.09 15.40 -0.90
N LEU A 434 -0.44 14.60 0.04
CA LEU A 434 -1.54 15.01 0.93
C LEU A 434 -1.11 16.01 2.01
N THR A 435 0.19 16.09 2.33
CA THR A 435 0.69 17.11 3.28
C THR A 435 0.86 18.47 2.63
N LEU A 436 1.09 18.51 1.31
CA LEU A 436 1.24 19.77 0.57
C LEU A 436 -0.10 20.40 0.21
N ASP A 437 -1.09 19.59 -0.15
CA ASP A 437 -2.43 20.07 -0.47
C ASP A 437 -3.49 19.02 -0.10
N GLN A 438 -4.50 19.48 0.62
CA GLN A 438 -5.58 18.67 1.19
C GLN A 438 -6.89 18.75 0.39
N ALA A 439 -6.89 19.41 -0.77
CA ALA A 439 -8.06 19.50 -1.63
C ALA A 439 -8.60 18.12 -1.99
N MET A 440 -9.92 17.97 -2.05
CA MET A 440 -10.61 16.70 -2.31
C MET A 440 -10.10 16.03 -3.59
N GLY A 441 -9.93 16.79 -4.67
CA GLY A 441 -9.46 16.26 -5.95
C GLY A 441 -8.07 15.63 -5.87
N ARG A 442 -7.12 16.30 -5.19
CA ARG A 442 -5.75 15.77 -4.98
C ARG A 442 -5.76 14.58 -4.05
N SER A 443 -6.61 14.59 -3.03
CA SER A 443 -6.77 13.47 -2.09
C SER A 443 -7.32 12.22 -2.78
N LEU A 444 -8.34 12.35 -3.62
CA LEU A 444 -8.89 11.25 -4.40
C LEU A 444 -7.88 10.73 -5.45
N TYR A 445 -7.12 11.62 -6.07
CA TYR A 445 -6.04 11.26 -6.98
C TYR A 445 -4.96 10.45 -6.26
N ALA A 446 -4.47 10.93 -5.12
CA ALA A 446 -3.47 10.23 -4.32
C ALA A 446 -3.96 8.85 -3.87
N LEU A 447 -5.24 8.73 -3.49
CA LEU A 447 -5.88 7.44 -3.15
C LEU A 447 -5.93 6.51 -4.39
N GLY A 448 -6.22 7.04 -5.58
CA GLY A 448 -6.19 6.28 -6.83
C GLY A 448 -4.78 5.74 -7.14
N VAL A 449 -3.75 6.58 -7.01
CA VAL A 449 -2.34 6.16 -7.19
C VAL A 449 -1.93 5.15 -6.13
N PHE A 450 -2.31 5.35 -4.87
CA PHE A 450 -2.10 4.40 -3.79
C PHE A 450 -2.71 3.01 -4.12
N MET A 451 -3.91 2.99 -4.68
CA MET A 451 -4.57 1.76 -5.12
C MET A 451 -3.84 1.09 -6.29
N LEU A 452 -3.32 1.88 -7.25
CA LEU A 452 -2.50 1.36 -8.35
C LEU A 452 -1.20 0.71 -7.85
N ILE A 453 -0.50 1.34 -6.90
CA ILE A 453 0.68 0.77 -6.25
C ILE A 453 0.31 -0.55 -5.55
N THR A 454 -0.81 -0.57 -4.83
CA THR A 454 -1.31 -1.78 -4.16
C THR A 454 -1.59 -2.91 -5.16
N MET A 455 -2.21 -2.61 -6.30
CA MET A 455 -2.43 -3.57 -7.37
C MET A 455 -1.12 -4.10 -7.96
N ALA A 456 -0.12 -3.22 -8.13
CA ALA A 456 1.22 -3.63 -8.57
C ALA A 456 1.87 -4.60 -7.57
N VAL A 457 1.79 -4.32 -6.27
CA VAL A 457 2.32 -5.21 -5.21
C VAL A 457 1.64 -6.57 -5.22
N VAL A 458 0.30 -6.61 -5.34
CA VAL A 458 -0.45 -7.86 -5.44
C VAL A 458 -0.05 -8.64 -6.70
N GLY A 459 0.09 -7.95 -7.85
CA GLY A 459 0.53 -8.55 -9.11
C GLY A 459 1.91 -9.18 -9.00
N LEU A 460 2.86 -8.48 -8.37
CA LEU A 460 4.21 -8.98 -8.12
C LEU A 460 4.25 -10.21 -7.20
N ARG A 461 3.29 -10.33 -6.28
CA ARG A 461 3.23 -11.43 -5.29
C ARG A 461 2.41 -12.63 -5.76
N SER A 462 1.46 -12.42 -6.66
CA SER A 462 0.64 -13.51 -7.19
C SER A 462 1.34 -14.30 -8.30
N GLY A 463 2.48 -13.82 -8.83
CA GLY A 463 3.20 -14.42 -9.95
C GLY A 463 2.39 -14.49 -11.25
N SER A 464 1.14 -14.03 -11.20
CA SER A 464 0.22 -14.09 -12.33
C SER A 464 0.60 -13.05 -13.39
N ARG A 465 0.85 -13.50 -14.60
CA ARG A 465 1.01 -12.61 -15.77
C ARG A 465 -0.28 -11.86 -16.13
N ALA A 466 -1.43 -12.26 -15.57
CA ALA A 466 -2.72 -11.64 -15.83
C ALA A 466 -3.04 -10.55 -14.82
N MET A 467 -3.37 -9.35 -15.29
CA MET A 467 -3.76 -8.18 -14.45
C MET A 467 -5.11 -8.37 -13.73
N LYS A 468 -6.08 -9.04 -14.37
CA LYS A 468 -7.44 -9.21 -13.82
C LYS A 468 -7.49 -9.84 -12.42
N PRO A 469 -6.73 -10.92 -12.10
CA PRO A 469 -6.70 -11.47 -10.74
C PRO A 469 -6.13 -10.49 -9.71
N ALA A 470 -5.08 -9.74 -10.05
CA ALA A 470 -4.46 -8.77 -9.16
C ALA A 470 -5.43 -7.63 -8.82
N ILE A 471 -6.15 -7.10 -9.82
CA ILE A 471 -7.20 -6.07 -9.61
C ILE A 471 -8.28 -6.59 -8.67
N ARG A 472 -8.77 -7.82 -8.90
CA ARG A 472 -9.82 -8.41 -8.05
C ARG A 472 -9.36 -8.58 -6.59
N VAL A 473 -8.14 -9.05 -6.38
CA VAL A 473 -7.59 -9.24 -5.03
C VAL A 473 -7.36 -7.91 -4.34
N ALA A 474 -6.72 -6.95 -5.00
CA ALA A 474 -6.49 -5.61 -4.46
C ALA A 474 -7.83 -4.91 -4.13
N GLY A 475 -8.79 -4.95 -5.05
CA GLY A 475 -10.13 -4.40 -4.84
C GLY A 475 -10.88 -5.07 -3.68
N THR A 476 -10.74 -6.40 -3.52
CA THR A 476 -11.34 -7.12 -2.39
C THR A 476 -10.71 -6.71 -1.06
N VAL A 477 -9.38 -6.60 -0.99
CA VAL A 477 -8.68 -6.16 0.23
C VAL A 477 -9.06 -4.73 0.57
N PHE A 478 -9.12 -3.85 -0.43
CA PHE A 478 -9.54 -2.46 -0.26
C PHE A 478 -10.98 -2.35 0.24
N ALA A 479 -11.93 -3.03 -0.42
CA ALA A 479 -13.34 -3.01 -0.03
C ALA A 479 -13.56 -3.57 1.38
N GLN A 480 -12.79 -4.60 1.78
CA GLN A 480 -12.84 -5.15 3.12
C GLN A 480 -12.15 -4.25 4.17
N ALA A 481 -11.17 -3.44 3.76
CA ALA A 481 -10.51 -2.48 4.64
C ALA A 481 -11.39 -1.24 4.91
N LEU A 482 -12.24 -0.84 3.96
CA LEU A 482 -13.02 0.40 4.03
C LEU A 482 -13.88 0.54 5.30
N PRO A 483 -14.65 -0.46 5.76
CA PRO A 483 -15.40 -0.36 7.01
C PRO A 483 -14.51 -0.09 8.23
N PHE A 484 -13.31 -0.68 8.25
CA PHE A 484 -12.34 -0.47 9.34
C PHE A 484 -11.70 0.93 9.27
N VAL A 485 -11.47 1.44 8.07
CA VAL A 485 -11.00 2.83 7.87
C VAL A 485 -12.01 3.80 8.45
N LEU A 486 -13.29 3.68 8.09
CA LEU A 486 -14.35 4.53 8.60
C LEU A 486 -14.46 4.45 10.12
N LEU A 487 -14.41 3.23 10.65
CA LEU A 487 -14.43 3.01 12.08
C LEU A 487 -13.27 3.69 12.81
N LEU A 488 -12.05 3.49 12.33
CA LEU A 488 -10.86 4.12 12.91
C LEU A 488 -10.91 5.64 12.74
N PHE A 489 -11.39 6.14 11.60
CA PHE A 489 -11.48 7.55 11.31
C PHE A 489 -12.35 8.30 12.33
N PHE A 490 -13.50 7.75 12.68
CA PHE A 490 -14.43 8.36 13.63
C PHE A 490 -14.09 8.09 15.09
N LEU A 491 -13.53 6.92 15.42
CA LEU A 491 -13.36 6.49 16.81
C LEU A 491 -11.93 6.61 17.35
N PHE A 492 -10.90 6.67 16.48
CA PHE A 492 -9.53 6.77 16.96
C PHE A 492 -9.28 8.13 17.57
N PRO A 493 -8.83 8.22 18.86
CA PRO A 493 -8.61 9.49 19.54
C PRO A 493 -7.59 10.36 18.82
N ARG A 494 -7.97 11.59 18.52
CA ARG A 494 -7.10 12.58 17.89
C ARG A 494 -6.58 13.52 18.95
N GLY A 495 -5.42 13.24 19.53
CA GLY A 495 -4.77 14.13 20.50
C GLY A 495 -3.89 15.16 19.81
N SER A 496 -3.94 16.39 20.27
CA SER A 496 -3.00 17.43 19.88
C SER A 496 -1.69 17.26 20.66
N PHE A 497 -0.60 16.91 19.98
CA PHE A 497 0.72 16.82 20.61
C PHE A 497 1.45 18.17 20.48
N ASP A 498 1.59 18.92 21.56
CA ASP A 498 2.33 20.18 21.61
C ASP A 498 3.78 20.07 21.13
N ILE A 499 4.39 18.88 21.28
CA ILE A 499 5.74 18.59 20.78
C ILE A 499 5.79 18.67 19.25
N ALA A 500 4.77 18.12 18.55
CA ALA A 500 4.69 18.14 17.09
C ALA A 500 4.55 19.58 16.57
N ARG A 501 3.74 20.42 17.22
CA ARG A 501 3.60 21.84 16.86
C ARG A 501 4.90 22.63 17.04
N ARG A 502 5.67 22.36 18.10
CA ARG A 502 6.95 23.07 18.35
C ARG A 502 8.02 22.77 17.31
N LEU A 503 8.05 21.55 16.80
CA LEU A 503 9.01 21.14 15.74
C LEU A 503 8.61 21.67 14.36
N ASN A 504 7.34 21.93 14.11
CA ASN A 504 6.84 22.36 12.79
C ASN A 504 6.97 23.86 12.53
N ARG A 505 7.24 24.67 13.54
CA ARG A 505 7.35 26.16 13.40
C ARG A 505 8.39 26.63 12.39
N ALA A 506 9.34 25.80 12.02
CA ALA A 506 10.41 26.12 11.07
C ALA A 506 10.06 25.82 9.60
N LEU A 507 8.88 25.24 9.31
CA LEU A 507 8.60 24.64 8.01
C LEU A 507 7.45 25.28 7.22
N VAL A 508 6.78 26.30 7.78
CA VAL A 508 5.62 26.93 7.13
C VAL A 508 6.09 28.05 6.21
N HIS A 509 5.87 27.88 4.91
CA HIS A 509 6.01 28.95 3.93
C HIS A 509 4.91 30.00 4.15
N GLN A 510 5.26 31.27 4.12
CA GLN A 510 4.34 32.39 4.28
C GLN A 510 3.51 32.56 3.00
N THR A 511 2.39 31.86 2.90
CA THR A 511 1.38 32.08 1.88
C THR A 511 0.26 32.91 2.50
N GLY A 512 0.28 34.22 2.36
CA GLY A 512 -0.77 35.07 2.91
C GLY A 512 -0.35 36.53 3.00
N MET A 513 -1.27 37.36 3.48
CA MET A 513 -1.03 38.81 3.65
C MET A 513 0.14 39.11 4.59
N SER A 514 1.05 39.97 4.14
CA SER A 514 2.13 40.49 4.95
C SER A 514 1.60 41.48 6.02
N THR A 515 2.33 41.62 7.11
CA THR A 515 2.09 42.70 8.11
C THR A 515 2.56 44.08 7.67
N THR A 516 3.09 44.15 6.45
CA THR A 516 3.48 45.39 5.76
C THR A 516 2.79 45.49 4.42
N LEU A 517 2.46 46.67 3.98
CA LEU A 517 1.96 46.99 2.66
C LEU A 517 3.09 47.60 1.86
N ASP A 518 3.67 46.82 0.98
CA ASP A 518 4.63 47.30 -0.01
C ASP A 518 3.97 47.34 -1.39
N PRO A 519 4.33 48.31 -2.26
CA PRO A 519 3.77 48.40 -3.60
C PRO A 519 3.93 47.06 -4.36
N GLY A 520 2.84 46.46 -4.85
CA GLY A 520 2.80 45.18 -5.52
C GLY A 520 2.60 43.97 -4.60
N SER A 521 2.53 44.16 -3.27
CA SER A 521 2.34 43.02 -2.33
C SER A 521 0.95 42.39 -2.40
N VAL A 522 -0.09 43.23 -2.40
CA VAL A 522 -1.48 42.73 -2.52
C VAL A 522 -1.78 42.32 -3.96
N ALA A 523 -1.22 43.00 -4.95
CA ALA A 523 -1.35 42.64 -6.35
C ALA A 523 -0.81 41.23 -6.63
N ARG A 524 0.34 40.87 -6.08
CA ARG A 524 0.90 39.51 -6.20
C ARG A 524 0.02 38.46 -5.52
N LEU A 525 -0.53 38.77 -4.37
CA LEU A 525 -1.45 37.86 -3.67
C LEU A 525 -2.74 37.66 -4.46
N ALA A 526 -3.27 38.74 -5.04
CA ALA A 526 -4.49 38.73 -5.84
C ALA A 526 -4.37 37.94 -7.16
N GLN A 527 -3.16 37.65 -7.64
CA GLN A 527 -2.91 36.77 -8.78
C GLN A 527 -2.99 35.29 -8.43
N THR A 528 -3.18 34.95 -7.14
CA THR A 528 -3.23 33.56 -6.66
C THR A 528 -4.68 33.14 -6.47
N GLU A 529 -5.13 32.08 -7.15
CA GLU A 529 -6.50 31.55 -7.04
C GLU A 529 -6.74 30.69 -5.77
N GLY A 530 -5.77 30.57 -4.90
CA GLY A 530 -5.84 29.74 -3.70
C GLY A 530 -6.99 30.17 -2.75
N LEU A 531 -7.54 29.20 -2.03
CA LEU A 531 -8.50 29.47 -0.96
C LEU A 531 -7.82 30.30 0.13
N ALA A 532 -8.50 31.34 0.65
CA ALA A 532 -8.11 32.05 1.87
C ALA A 532 -8.89 31.50 3.07
N PHE A 533 -10.20 31.45 2.98
CA PHE A 533 -11.07 30.88 4.01
C PHE A 533 -12.48 30.64 3.50
N TYR A 534 -13.22 29.80 4.21
CA TYR A 534 -14.68 29.70 4.10
C TYR A 534 -15.32 30.47 5.26
N ALA A 535 -16.45 31.14 5.02
CA ALA A 535 -17.24 31.80 6.02
C ALA A 535 -18.72 31.45 5.92
N THR A 536 -19.35 31.20 7.08
CA THR A 536 -20.79 30.95 7.17
C THR A 536 -21.40 31.99 8.11
N ILE A 537 -22.46 32.68 7.69
CA ILE A 537 -23.22 33.58 8.55
C ILE A 537 -24.34 32.75 9.21
N GLU A 538 -24.34 32.67 10.56
CA GLU A 538 -25.20 31.75 11.29
C GLU A 538 -26.58 32.32 11.64
N ASN A 539 -26.71 33.65 11.83
CA ASN A 539 -27.88 34.25 12.43
C ASN A 539 -28.58 35.34 11.58
N ALA A 540 -28.08 35.56 10.37
CA ALA A 540 -28.61 36.59 9.47
C ALA A 540 -28.43 36.16 8.01
N PRO A 541 -29.12 36.79 7.04
CA PRO A 541 -28.79 36.63 5.62
C PRO A 541 -27.38 37.16 5.36
N VAL A 542 -26.76 36.61 4.33
CA VAL A 542 -25.42 37.03 3.89
C VAL A 542 -25.49 38.51 3.42
N PRO A 543 -24.65 39.42 3.92
CA PRO A 543 -24.62 40.80 3.46
C PRO A 543 -24.33 40.90 1.97
N ASP A 544 -24.70 42.03 1.33
CA ASP A 544 -24.39 42.29 -0.07
C ASP A 544 -22.89 42.28 -0.33
N TYR A 545 -22.47 41.96 -1.55
CA TYR A 545 -21.05 41.84 -1.91
C TYR A 545 -20.25 43.09 -1.50
N SER A 546 -20.77 44.27 -1.72
CA SER A 546 -20.16 45.57 -1.38
C SER A 546 -20.03 45.83 0.12
N GLN A 547 -20.63 45.03 0.98
CA GLN A 547 -20.54 45.10 2.43
C GLN A 547 -19.61 44.03 3.03
N ARG A 548 -19.11 43.11 2.23
CA ARG A 548 -18.28 41.98 2.68
C ARG A 548 -16.80 42.33 2.75
N TYR A 549 -16.45 43.27 3.64
CA TYR A 549 -15.05 43.62 3.94
C TYR A 549 -14.55 42.74 5.10
N TRP A 550 -13.64 41.86 4.82
CA TRP A 550 -13.03 40.98 5.80
C TRP A 550 -11.74 41.58 6.30
N ARG A 551 -11.77 42.18 7.49
CA ARG A 551 -10.64 42.84 8.11
C ARG A 551 -9.63 41.80 8.62
N CYS A 552 -8.35 41.99 8.34
CA CYS A 552 -7.28 41.16 8.83
C CYS A 552 -6.21 41.94 9.61
N ILE A 553 -5.73 43.05 9.04
CA ILE A 553 -4.61 43.84 9.56
C ILE A 553 -4.91 45.33 9.41
N VAL A 554 -4.61 46.10 10.44
CA VAL A 554 -4.64 47.57 10.39
C VAL A 554 -3.22 48.10 10.46
N LEU A 555 -2.88 49.04 9.55
CA LEU A 555 -1.57 49.66 9.41
C LEU A 555 -1.65 51.11 9.87
N TRP A 556 -0.80 51.47 10.84
CA TRP A 556 -0.80 52.75 11.48
C TRP A 556 0.36 53.66 11.06
N GLN A 557 1.50 53.09 10.66
CA GLN A 557 2.66 53.84 10.25
C GLN A 557 2.80 53.84 8.74
N GLY A 558 2.78 54.99 8.11
CA GLY A 558 2.90 55.11 6.66
C GLY A 558 4.08 56.00 6.26
N ASP A 559 4.82 55.56 5.22
CA ASP A 559 5.84 56.32 4.53
C ASP A 559 5.59 56.29 3.03
N GLY A 560 4.75 57.20 2.59
CA GLY A 560 4.28 57.25 1.19
C GLY A 560 3.38 56.09 0.80
N LEU A 561 3.84 55.20 -0.07
CA LEU A 561 3.14 53.99 -0.49
C LEU A 561 3.45 52.78 0.40
N HIS A 562 4.46 52.87 1.23
CA HIS A 562 4.83 51.83 2.18
C HIS A 562 4.11 52.04 3.52
N TRP A 563 3.45 51.04 4.02
CA TRP A 563 2.75 51.09 5.31
C TRP A 563 3.05 49.88 6.16
N GLU A 564 3.19 50.09 7.46
CA GLU A 564 3.43 49.02 8.43
C GLU A 564 2.51 49.15 9.63
N ARG A 565 2.43 48.09 10.41
CA ARG A 565 1.49 47.99 11.53
C ARG A 565 1.74 49.06 12.60
N GLY A 566 2.99 49.41 12.90
CA GLY A 566 3.35 50.25 14.03
C GLY A 566 3.25 49.54 15.39
N GLY A 567 3.74 50.20 16.45
CA GLY A 567 3.72 49.65 17.81
C GLY A 567 2.75 50.38 18.73
N GLY A 568 2.43 49.80 19.88
CA GLY A 568 1.75 50.51 20.99
C GLY A 568 0.24 50.30 21.13
N LEU A 569 -0.31 49.30 20.43
CA LEU A 569 -1.74 48.97 20.53
C LEU A 569 -2.09 48.22 21.83
N SER A 570 -3.22 48.60 22.44
CA SER A 570 -3.76 47.96 23.65
C SER A 570 -4.52 46.68 23.34
N ARG A 571 -4.57 45.77 24.29
CA ARG A 571 -5.31 44.50 24.18
C ARG A 571 -6.79 44.59 24.54
N LEU A 572 -7.29 45.78 24.79
CA LEU A 572 -8.68 45.95 25.23
C LEU A 572 -9.52 46.52 24.08
N PRO A 573 -10.55 45.84 23.64
CA PRO A 573 -11.45 46.37 22.64
C PRO A 573 -12.26 47.51 23.22
N HIS A 574 -12.32 48.63 22.53
CA HIS A 574 -13.26 49.72 22.81
C HIS A 574 -14.61 49.34 22.15
N ALA A 575 -15.36 48.47 22.79
CA ALA A 575 -16.67 48.10 22.30
C ALA A 575 -17.72 49.09 22.81
N THR A 576 -18.16 49.96 21.96
CA THR A 576 -19.47 50.61 22.09
C THR A 576 -20.50 49.76 21.35
N PRO A 577 -21.61 49.36 21.99
CA PRO A 577 -22.61 48.54 21.31
C PRO A 577 -23.21 49.33 20.15
N SER A 578 -23.16 48.79 18.96
CA SER A 578 -23.84 49.27 17.79
C SER A 578 -25.35 49.00 17.90
N ARG A 579 -26.16 49.81 17.26
CA ARG A 579 -27.60 49.60 17.10
C ARG A 579 -27.91 48.48 16.10
N ASP A 580 -26.91 48.08 15.30
CA ASP A 580 -27.08 47.02 14.29
C ASP A 580 -27.10 45.62 14.92
N LYS A 581 -27.77 44.70 14.24
CA LYS A 581 -27.78 43.30 14.66
C LYS A 581 -26.38 42.71 14.56
N GLU A 582 -25.95 42.07 15.63
CA GLU A 582 -24.74 41.30 15.69
C GLU A 582 -24.76 40.16 14.61
N LEU A 583 -23.75 40.10 13.74
CA LEU A 583 -23.57 39.06 12.76
C LEU A 583 -22.62 38.01 13.31
N ARG A 584 -23.10 36.78 13.45
CA ARG A 584 -22.29 35.63 13.90
C ARG A 584 -21.75 34.87 12.71
N GLN A 585 -20.44 34.73 12.70
CA GLN A 585 -19.71 34.09 11.60
C GLN A 585 -18.96 32.88 12.12
N ARG A 586 -18.98 31.83 11.35
CA ARG A 586 -18.10 30.67 11.49
C ARG A 586 -17.13 30.70 10.34
N ILE A 587 -15.84 30.80 10.64
CA ILE A 587 -14.77 30.93 9.65
C ILE A 587 -13.85 29.70 9.71
N MET A 588 -13.53 29.17 8.56
CA MET A 588 -12.52 28.11 8.35
C MET A 588 -11.37 28.69 7.55
N LEU A 589 -10.27 28.99 8.26
CA LEU A 589 -9.12 29.73 7.75
C LEU A 589 -8.00 28.77 7.33
N GLU A 590 -7.49 28.99 6.11
CA GLU A 590 -6.29 28.29 5.61
C GLU A 590 -5.02 28.77 6.35
N PRO A 591 -4.00 27.90 6.47
CA PRO A 591 -2.74 28.25 7.10
C PRO A 591 -2.01 29.34 6.30
N HIS A 592 -1.54 30.40 7.00
CA HIS A 592 -0.84 31.53 6.39
C HIS A 592 0.43 31.96 7.17
N GLY A 593 0.80 31.25 8.23
CA GLY A 593 2.03 31.49 8.99
C GLY A 593 2.05 32.79 9.83
N GLN A 594 0.95 33.53 9.89
CA GLN A 594 0.81 34.78 10.67
C GLN A 594 -0.18 34.56 11.82
N GLN A 595 -0.38 35.62 12.63
CA GLN A 595 -1.25 35.56 13.82
C GLN A 595 -2.63 36.24 13.63
N TRP A 596 -2.89 36.90 12.50
CA TRP A 596 -4.13 37.57 12.24
C TRP A 596 -5.26 36.60 11.90
N LEU A 597 -6.48 36.96 12.25
CA LEU A 597 -7.71 36.25 11.90
C LEU A 597 -8.64 37.20 11.11
N PRO A 598 -9.24 36.73 10.00
CA PRO A 598 -10.23 37.54 9.28
C PRO A 598 -11.53 37.63 10.07
N ALA A 599 -12.17 38.78 10.00
CA ALA A 599 -13.52 38.97 10.50
C ALA A 599 -14.24 40.00 9.64
N LEU A 600 -15.57 39.85 9.51
CA LEU A 600 -16.37 40.77 8.75
C LEU A 600 -16.42 42.13 9.48
N ASP A 601 -15.90 43.13 8.81
CA ASP A 601 -15.89 44.54 9.23
C ASP A 601 -15.36 44.78 10.65
N LEU A 602 -16.23 44.92 11.63
CA LEU A 602 -15.88 45.34 12.99
C LEU A 602 -16.15 44.21 14.01
N PRO A 603 -15.14 43.34 14.27
CA PRO A 603 -15.33 42.22 15.18
C PRO A 603 -15.49 42.68 16.62
N THR A 604 -16.37 42.00 17.33
CA THR A 604 -16.63 42.21 18.75
C THR A 604 -15.86 41.18 19.60
N ARG A 605 -16.23 41.00 20.85
CA ARG A 605 -15.64 40.04 21.77
C ARG A 605 -15.76 38.61 21.28
N PRO A 606 -14.80 37.74 21.64
CA PRO A 606 -14.93 36.32 21.40
C PRO A 606 -16.24 35.77 21.96
N LEU A 607 -16.93 34.90 21.15
CA LEU A 607 -18.09 34.17 21.63
C LEU A 607 -17.65 33.15 22.68
N SER A 608 -18.42 33.00 23.76
CA SER A 608 -18.07 32.12 24.91
C SER A 608 -17.89 30.64 24.59
N ASN A 609 -18.25 30.19 23.39
CA ASN A 609 -18.17 28.82 22.93
C ASN A 609 -17.24 28.68 21.71
N THR A 610 -16.13 29.42 21.67
CA THR A 610 -15.17 29.27 20.60
C THR A 610 -14.01 28.36 21.03
N ASP A 611 -13.63 27.50 20.13
CA ASP A 611 -12.55 26.54 20.29
C ASP A 611 -11.19 27.19 20.19
N GLU A 612 -11.15 28.37 19.57
CA GLU A 612 -9.94 29.15 19.35
C GLU A 612 -9.87 30.31 20.33
N HIS A 613 -8.79 30.35 21.07
CA HIS A 613 -8.50 31.48 21.94
C HIS A 613 -7.83 32.60 21.11
N TYR A 614 -8.58 33.63 20.79
CA TYR A 614 -8.06 34.82 20.11
C TYR A 614 -8.23 36.08 20.95
N ILE A 615 -7.42 37.07 20.64
CA ILE A 615 -7.44 38.39 21.30
C ILE A 615 -8.01 39.38 20.29
N ALA A 616 -8.98 40.18 20.75
CA ALA A 616 -9.41 41.37 20.05
C ALA A 616 -8.55 42.57 20.52
N TYR A 617 -8.08 43.32 19.53
CA TYR A 617 -7.30 44.54 19.75
C TYR A 617 -8.16 45.79 19.58
N ASP A 618 -7.68 46.92 20.10
CA ASP A 618 -8.35 48.22 20.03
C ASP A 618 -8.37 48.85 18.62
N ASP A 619 -7.67 48.22 17.66
CA ASP A 619 -7.73 48.50 16.22
C ASP A 619 -8.77 47.67 15.48
N ASP A 620 -9.67 47.03 16.20
CA ASP A 620 -10.71 46.17 15.68
C ASP A 620 -10.15 44.94 14.89
N THR A 621 -8.91 44.50 15.21
CA THR A 621 -8.34 43.29 14.63
C THR A 621 -8.35 42.13 15.62
N LEU A 622 -8.39 40.92 15.06
CA LEU A 622 -8.30 39.67 15.83
C LEU A 622 -6.97 38.98 15.60
N ARG A 623 -6.41 38.42 16.66
CA ARG A 623 -5.14 37.67 16.58
C ARG A 623 -5.13 36.47 17.50
N THR A 624 -4.43 35.44 17.05
CA THR A 624 -4.15 34.26 17.84
C THR A 624 -2.85 34.43 18.64
N PHE A 625 -2.71 33.62 19.69
CA PHE A 625 -1.47 33.56 20.47
C PHE A 625 -0.31 32.89 19.71
N THR A 626 -0.64 32.02 18.73
CA THR A 626 0.32 31.28 17.91
C THR A 626 0.06 31.57 16.44
N THR A 627 1.04 31.36 15.59
CA THR A 627 0.88 31.45 14.15
C THR A 627 -0.16 30.44 13.65
N VAL A 628 -0.85 30.77 12.57
CA VAL A 628 -1.82 29.90 11.89
C VAL A 628 -1.03 29.01 10.94
N ASP A 629 -0.51 27.90 11.47
CA ASP A 629 0.34 26.94 10.75
C ASP A 629 -0.46 25.73 10.23
N GLY A 630 -1.74 25.65 10.55
CA GLY A 630 -2.70 24.66 10.09
C GLY A 630 -4.06 25.31 9.90
N MET A 631 -4.96 24.63 9.18
CA MET A 631 -6.31 25.13 8.99
C MET A 631 -7.00 25.31 10.35
N ARG A 632 -7.64 26.46 10.55
CA ARG A 632 -8.28 26.82 11.82
C ARG A 632 -9.74 27.14 11.64
N ARG A 633 -10.56 26.72 12.61
CA ARG A 633 -11.97 27.07 12.70
C ARG A 633 -12.21 27.92 13.94
N PHE A 634 -12.91 29.02 13.77
CA PHE A 634 -13.30 29.87 14.87
C PHE A 634 -14.66 30.53 14.60
N ARG A 635 -15.31 30.97 15.67
CA ARG A 635 -16.55 31.74 15.61
C ARG A 635 -16.31 33.14 16.10
N VAL A 636 -16.82 34.12 15.40
CA VAL A 636 -16.71 35.54 15.73
C VAL A 636 -18.01 36.26 15.49
N ALA A 637 -18.31 37.22 16.33
CA ALA A 637 -19.39 38.15 16.13
C ALA A 637 -18.83 39.51 15.65
N SER A 638 -19.54 40.16 14.74
CA SER A 638 -19.18 41.42 14.15
C SER A 638 -20.39 42.36 14.00
N HIS A 639 -20.12 43.65 13.94
CA HIS A 639 -21.09 44.64 13.50
C HIS A 639 -20.63 45.30 12.20
N LEU A 640 -21.55 45.72 11.36
CA LEU A 640 -21.20 46.43 10.11
C LEU A 640 -20.93 47.92 10.36
N THR A 641 -21.46 48.50 11.46
CA THR A 641 -21.26 49.90 11.86
C THR A 641 -20.98 49.97 13.34
N LEU A 642 -20.06 50.87 13.72
CA LEU A 642 -19.78 51.22 15.10
C LEU A 642 -19.93 52.72 15.26
N GLU A 643 -20.71 53.13 16.25
CA GLU A 643 -20.75 54.53 16.69
C GLU A 643 -19.68 54.73 17.76
N SER A 644 -18.65 55.46 17.46
CA SER A 644 -17.63 55.87 18.45
C SER A 644 -17.67 57.39 18.63
N LYS A 645 -17.77 57.83 19.89
CA LYS A 645 -17.94 59.27 20.22
C LYS A 645 -16.64 60.03 20.36
N SER A 646 -15.53 59.35 20.56
CA SER A 646 -14.22 59.97 20.76
C SER A 646 -13.08 59.08 20.29
N LEU A 647 -12.08 59.64 19.63
CA LEU A 647 -10.84 59.01 19.25
C LEU A 647 -9.85 59.10 20.42
N PRO A 648 -9.28 57.96 20.89
CA PRO A 648 -8.22 58.01 21.89
C PRO A 648 -7.02 58.83 21.41
N THR A 649 -6.42 59.64 22.27
CA THR A 649 -5.32 60.52 21.91
C THR A 649 -4.11 59.81 21.29
N ASP A 650 -3.82 58.59 21.74
CA ASP A 650 -2.73 57.80 21.17
C ASP A 650 -3.07 57.31 19.76
N HIS A 651 -4.34 56.95 19.48
CA HIS A 651 -4.81 56.59 18.14
C HIS A 651 -4.85 57.81 17.24
N GLU A 652 -5.29 58.95 17.71
CA GLU A 652 -5.28 60.20 16.96
C GLU A 652 -3.85 60.58 16.52
N ARG A 653 -2.90 60.53 17.48
CA ARG A 653 -1.49 60.79 17.20
C ARG A 653 -0.93 59.81 16.17
N ALA A 654 -1.22 58.53 16.29
CA ALA A 654 -0.79 57.50 15.34
C ALA A 654 -1.45 57.70 13.95
N ALA A 655 -2.74 58.03 13.90
CA ALA A 655 -3.52 58.24 12.70
C ALA A 655 -3.21 59.55 11.97
N LEU A 656 -2.53 60.49 12.62
CA LEU A 656 -2.03 61.74 12.05
C LEU A 656 -0.51 61.73 11.79
N GLN A 657 0.20 60.60 12.05
CA GLN A 657 1.62 60.50 11.79
C GLN A 657 1.91 60.66 10.29
N LEU A 658 2.81 61.58 10.00
CA LEU A 658 3.20 61.93 8.63
C LEU A 658 4.48 61.19 8.20
N PRO A 659 4.63 60.91 6.91
CA PRO A 659 5.88 60.40 6.34
C PRO A 659 7.04 61.42 6.60
N ARG A 660 8.26 60.88 6.75
CA ARG A 660 9.47 61.71 6.98
C ARG A 660 9.77 62.62 5.80
N ASN A 661 9.59 62.14 4.58
CA ASN A 661 9.90 62.82 3.34
C ASN A 661 8.67 62.91 2.44
N VAL A 662 7.82 63.91 2.63
CA VAL A 662 6.67 64.18 1.77
C VAL A 662 7.04 65.12 0.63
N PRO A 663 6.88 64.71 -0.66
CA PRO A 663 7.09 65.63 -1.77
C PRO A 663 6.21 66.91 -1.67
N ALA A 664 6.78 68.10 -2.05
CA ALA A 664 6.08 69.35 -1.93
C ALA A 664 4.73 69.38 -2.70
N LYS A 665 4.71 68.82 -3.88
CA LYS A 665 3.47 68.68 -4.71
C LYS A 665 2.35 67.91 -4.00
N VAL A 666 2.71 66.85 -3.28
CA VAL A 666 1.72 66.04 -2.53
C VAL A 666 1.15 66.81 -1.38
N ARG A 667 1.98 67.61 -0.70
CA ARG A 667 1.58 68.48 0.41
C ARG A 667 0.64 69.58 -0.11
N GLU A 668 0.98 70.25 -1.22
CA GLU A 668 0.15 71.27 -1.86
C GLU A 668 -1.19 70.68 -2.28
N LEU A 669 -1.22 69.49 -2.87
CA LEU A 669 -2.45 68.79 -3.22
C LEU A 669 -3.33 68.56 -1.98
N ALA A 670 -2.80 68.03 -0.91
CA ALA A 670 -3.54 67.79 0.33
C ALA A 670 -4.08 69.07 0.96
N GLN A 671 -3.26 70.14 0.96
CA GLN A 671 -3.68 71.47 1.44
C GLN A 671 -4.80 72.06 0.59
N SER A 672 -4.83 71.88 -0.71
CA SER A 672 -5.91 72.36 -1.58
C SER A 672 -7.25 71.68 -1.24
N PHE A 673 -7.24 70.47 -0.70
CA PHE A 673 -8.46 69.82 -0.24
C PHE A 673 -8.92 70.34 1.15
N ALA A 674 -7.94 70.69 1.99
CA ALA A 674 -8.17 71.04 3.42
C ALA A 674 -8.76 72.44 3.66
N GLN A 675 -8.60 73.39 2.70
CA GLN A 675 -8.94 74.82 2.90
C GLN A 675 -10.40 75.05 3.35
N GLY A 676 -10.58 75.23 4.67
CA GLY A 676 -11.86 75.64 5.25
C GLY A 676 -12.99 74.59 5.18
N LYS A 677 -12.64 73.33 4.93
CA LYS A 677 -13.61 72.26 4.75
C LYS A 677 -13.68 71.34 5.94
N LYS A 678 -14.85 70.69 6.12
CA LYS A 678 -15.04 69.68 7.10
C LYS A 678 -14.40 68.37 6.65
N PRO A 679 -14.03 67.44 7.54
CA PRO A 679 -13.40 66.13 7.18
C PRO A 679 -14.14 65.40 6.05
N GLY A 680 -15.47 65.32 6.06
CA GLY A 680 -16.25 64.65 5.00
C GLY A 680 -16.12 65.31 3.62
N ASP A 681 -16.02 66.67 3.56
CA ASP A 681 -15.83 67.39 2.31
C ASP A 681 -14.42 67.21 1.75
N ILE A 682 -13.42 67.03 2.65
CA ILE A 682 -12.05 66.70 2.25
C ILE A 682 -11.98 65.31 1.63
N VAL A 683 -12.64 64.34 2.26
CA VAL A 683 -12.78 62.97 1.73
C VAL A 683 -13.37 62.99 0.32
N ASN A 684 -14.52 63.68 0.12
CA ASN A 684 -15.17 63.77 -1.17
C ASN A 684 -14.31 64.47 -2.24
N ALA A 685 -13.59 65.51 -1.87
CA ALA A 685 -12.67 66.22 -2.77
C ALA A 685 -11.51 65.30 -3.22
N ALA A 686 -10.94 64.55 -2.30
CA ALA A 686 -9.87 63.61 -2.65
C ALA A 686 -10.37 62.42 -3.49
N LEU A 687 -11.57 61.88 -3.21
CA LEU A 687 -12.20 60.85 -4.06
C LEU A 687 -12.48 61.41 -5.47
N GLY A 688 -12.99 62.64 -5.57
CA GLY A 688 -13.17 63.32 -6.85
C GLY A 688 -11.87 63.49 -7.64
N TYR A 689 -10.74 63.75 -6.97
CA TYR A 689 -9.44 63.80 -7.62
C TYR A 689 -9.09 62.46 -8.29
N PHE A 690 -9.22 61.35 -7.60
CA PHE A 690 -8.93 60.04 -8.15
C PHE A 690 -9.86 59.68 -9.32
N SER A 691 -11.14 60.06 -9.25
CA SER A 691 -12.10 59.74 -10.32
C SER A 691 -11.96 60.62 -11.59
N THR A 692 -11.41 61.84 -11.44
CA THR A 692 -11.37 62.81 -12.56
C THR A 692 -9.99 62.94 -13.24
N GLN A 693 -8.90 62.55 -12.56
CA GLN A 693 -7.53 62.84 -13.05
C GLN A 693 -6.96 61.68 -13.91
N GLY A 694 -7.78 60.77 -14.40
CA GLY A 694 -7.37 59.71 -15.35
C GLY A 694 -6.55 58.58 -14.70
N PHE A 695 -6.77 58.31 -13.44
CA PHE A 695 -6.20 57.13 -12.76
C PHE A 695 -6.79 55.84 -13.36
N ARG A 696 -5.99 54.80 -13.39
CA ARG A 696 -6.40 53.48 -13.92
C ARG A 696 -6.09 52.38 -12.94
N TYR A 697 -7.08 51.55 -12.71
CA TYR A 697 -6.96 50.37 -11.82
C TYR A 697 -6.40 49.17 -12.61
N THR A 698 -5.28 48.62 -12.17
CA THR A 698 -4.61 47.49 -12.81
C THR A 698 -3.86 46.65 -11.77
N ILE A 699 -3.80 45.33 -11.99
CA ILE A 699 -3.02 44.40 -11.20
C ILE A 699 -1.51 44.40 -11.55
N GLU A 700 -1.15 45.07 -12.67
CA GLU A 700 0.24 45.21 -13.10
C GLU A 700 0.64 46.68 -13.17
N PRO A 701 0.71 47.38 -12.02
CA PRO A 701 1.04 48.81 -12.03
C PRO A 701 2.55 49.09 -12.28
N GLY A 702 3.36 48.02 -12.32
CA GLY A 702 4.81 48.09 -12.36
C GLY A 702 5.41 48.46 -11.00
N THR A 703 6.74 48.63 -10.94
CA THR A 703 7.43 48.96 -9.71
C THR A 703 7.46 50.46 -9.46
N TYR A 704 7.26 50.90 -8.22
CA TYR A 704 7.39 52.25 -7.77
C TYR A 704 8.64 52.42 -6.88
N ASP A 705 9.39 53.51 -7.07
CA ASP A 705 10.55 53.83 -6.25
C ASP A 705 10.15 54.13 -4.80
N SER A 706 10.91 53.70 -3.84
CA SER A 706 10.63 53.89 -2.42
C SER A 706 10.59 55.38 -2.00
N ARG A 707 11.29 56.26 -2.71
CA ARG A 707 11.39 57.69 -2.37
C ARG A 707 10.42 58.57 -3.15
N ARG A 708 10.23 58.29 -4.44
CA ARG A 708 9.38 59.09 -5.34
C ARG A 708 8.08 58.41 -5.72
N GLY A 709 7.85 57.16 -5.28
CA GLY A 709 6.71 56.36 -5.72
C GLY A 709 5.36 57.01 -5.49
N LEU A 710 5.19 57.75 -4.39
CA LEU A 710 3.94 58.49 -4.10
C LEU A 710 3.69 59.64 -5.12
N GLU A 711 4.72 60.43 -5.45
CA GLU A 711 4.66 61.48 -6.43
C GLU A 711 4.40 60.92 -7.84
N ASP A 712 5.17 59.88 -8.24
CA ASP A 712 5.03 59.20 -9.51
C ASP A 712 3.62 58.59 -9.67
N PHE A 713 3.05 58.03 -8.62
CA PHE A 713 1.70 57.48 -8.65
C PHE A 713 0.66 58.59 -8.79
N LEU A 714 0.74 59.64 -8.00
CA LEU A 714 -0.31 60.69 -7.98
C LEU A 714 -0.29 61.63 -9.18
N PHE A 715 0.87 61.89 -9.77
CA PHE A 715 0.98 62.93 -10.81
C PHE A 715 1.45 62.42 -12.16
N ASP A 716 2.31 61.40 -12.19
CA ASP A 716 2.95 60.97 -13.44
C ASP A 716 2.27 59.74 -14.04
N ARG A 717 2.39 58.57 -13.36
CA ARG A 717 1.95 57.28 -13.94
C ARG A 717 0.46 56.98 -13.80
N ARG A 718 -0.13 57.31 -12.65
CA ARG A 718 -1.54 57.14 -12.32
C ARG A 718 -2.08 55.72 -12.54
N LEU A 719 -1.19 54.70 -12.52
CA LEU A 719 -1.48 53.27 -12.61
C LEU A 719 -1.36 52.63 -11.23
N GLY A 720 -2.39 51.98 -10.75
CA GLY A 720 -2.31 51.39 -9.43
C GLY A 720 -3.28 50.26 -9.18
N PHE A 721 -3.01 49.53 -8.12
CA PHE A 721 -3.91 48.52 -7.55
C PHE A 721 -4.46 49.06 -6.21
N CYS A 722 -5.41 48.34 -5.58
CA CYS A 722 -6.07 48.81 -4.31
C CYS A 722 -5.09 49.39 -3.28
N GLU A 723 -3.93 48.76 -3.10
CA GLU A 723 -2.90 49.16 -2.18
C GLU A 723 -2.32 50.55 -2.45
N HIS A 724 -2.12 50.91 -3.71
CA HIS A 724 -1.62 52.22 -4.14
C HIS A 724 -2.64 53.32 -3.84
N PHE A 725 -3.92 53.05 -4.13
CA PHE A 725 -4.99 53.96 -3.86
C PHE A 725 -5.24 54.18 -2.38
N ALA A 726 -5.30 53.06 -1.60
CA ALA A 726 -5.52 53.13 -0.15
C ALA A 726 -4.36 53.86 0.58
N ALA A 727 -3.10 53.53 0.26
CA ALA A 727 -1.91 54.14 0.86
C ALA A 727 -1.81 55.64 0.53
N SER A 728 -1.99 56.02 -0.73
CA SER A 728 -1.93 57.44 -1.15
C SER A 728 -3.06 58.26 -0.57
N PHE A 729 -4.30 57.73 -0.57
CA PHE A 729 -5.46 58.39 0.00
C PHE A 729 -5.29 58.63 1.51
N ALA A 730 -4.85 57.59 2.28
CA ALA A 730 -4.60 57.72 3.68
C ALA A 730 -3.52 58.77 3.97
N THR A 731 -2.44 58.81 3.15
CA THR A 731 -1.38 59.81 3.26
C THR A 731 -1.90 61.23 2.98
N ILE A 732 -2.74 61.42 1.96
CA ILE A 732 -3.38 62.68 1.65
C ILE A 732 -4.30 63.15 2.80
N MET A 733 -5.11 62.23 3.37
CA MET A 733 -5.99 62.52 4.49
C MET A 733 -5.19 63.02 5.70
N ARG A 734 -4.09 62.35 6.03
CA ARG A 734 -3.22 62.75 7.13
C ARG A 734 -2.58 64.15 6.92
N LEU A 735 -2.13 64.41 5.70
CA LEU A 735 -1.58 65.70 5.33
C LEU A 735 -2.62 66.82 5.36
N ALA A 736 -3.90 66.49 5.11
CA ALA A 736 -5.05 67.41 5.21
C ALA A 736 -5.56 67.54 6.64
N GLY A 737 -4.94 66.87 7.64
CA GLY A 737 -5.32 66.94 9.07
C GLY A 737 -6.47 66.01 9.45
N VAL A 738 -6.84 65.05 8.59
CA VAL A 738 -7.88 64.08 8.87
C VAL A 738 -7.19 62.76 9.34
N PRO A 739 -7.51 62.25 10.55
CA PRO A 739 -6.93 61.03 11.03
C PRO A 739 -7.32 59.85 10.11
N ALA A 740 -6.32 59.08 9.64
CA ALA A 740 -6.53 58.01 8.68
C ALA A 740 -5.65 56.77 8.96
N ARG A 741 -6.12 55.57 8.64
CA ARG A 741 -5.37 54.31 8.72
C ARG A 741 -5.67 53.45 7.51
N VAL A 742 -4.75 52.56 7.15
CA VAL A 742 -4.93 51.63 6.08
C VAL A 742 -5.30 50.26 6.64
N VAL A 743 -6.25 49.59 6.01
CA VAL A 743 -6.66 48.27 6.40
C VAL A 743 -6.39 47.30 5.25
N ILE A 744 -5.83 46.12 5.55
CA ILE A 744 -5.65 45.04 4.59
C ILE A 744 -6.55 43.89 5.01
N GLY A 745 -7.18 43.27 4.04
CA GLY A 745 -8.08 42.16 4.22
C GLY A 745 -8.55 41.57 2.90
N TYR A 746 -9.82 41.19 2.85
CA TYR A 746 -10.44 40.66 1.62
C TYR A 746 -11.76 41.39 1.35
N LEU A 747 -12.19 41.42 0.09
CA LEU A 747 -13.45 42.04 -0.32
C LEU A 747 -14.30 41.02 -1.08
N GLY A 748 -15.52 40.77 -0.61
CA GLY A 748 -16.50 39.94 -1.29
C GLY A 748 -16.48 38.47 -0.85
N GLY A 749 -16.21 37.60 -1.74
CA GLY A 749 -16.32 36.14 -1.64
C GLY A 749 -17.54 35.57 -2.37
N ASP A 750 -17.37 34.39 -2.99
CA ASP A 750 -18.42 33.71 -3.75
C ASP A 750 -19.43 33.06 -2.81
N TYR A 751 -20.69 33.46 -2.87
CA TYR A 751 -21.73 32.87 -2.06
C TYR A 751 -22.35 31.64 -2.71
N ASN A 752 -22.29 30.52 -2.02
CA ASN A 752 -22.97 29.30 -2.41
C ASN A 752 -24.33 29.22 -1.71
N GLU A 753 -25.41 29.56 -2.45
CA GLU A 753 -26.80 29.57 -1.94
C GLU A 753 -27.26 28.16 -1.51
N THR A 754 -26.79 27.10 -2.20
CA THR A 754 -27.19 25.71 -1.90
C THR A 754 -26.74 25.25 -0.51
N SER A 755 -25.61 25.76 -0.05
CA SER A 755 -24.92 25.27 1.15
C SER A 755 -24.68 26.37 2.19
N ASN A 756 -25.15 27.57 1.93
CA ASN A 756 -25.12 28.76 2.82
C ASN A 756 -23.71 29.09 3.37
N TYR A 757 -22.71 29.11 2.48
CA TYR A 757 -21.36 29.55 2.84
C TYR A 757 -20.75 30.47 1.76
N LEU A 758 -19.76 31.23 2.19
CA LEU A 758 -18.94 32.11 1.35
C LEU A 758 -17.57 31.47 1.15
N THR A 759 -17.08 31.42 -0.09
CA THR A 759 -15.73 31.07 -0.44
C THR A 759 -14.94 32.35 -0.70
N VAL A 760 -13.97 32.67 0.16
CA VAL A 760 -13.08 33.83 0.00
C VAL A 760 -11.72 33.29 -0.46
N ARG A 761 -11.26 33.82 -1.60
CA ARG A 761 -9.99 33.39 -2.23
C ARG A 761 -8.88 34.39 -1.99
N GLN A 762 -7.64 34.01 -2.26
CA GLN A 762 -6.51 34.94 -2.22
C GLN A 762 -6.66 36.05 -3.26
N SER A 763 -7.33 35.78 -4.39
CA SER A 763 -7.69 36.77 -5.41
C SER A 763 -8.64 37.87 -4.91
N ASP A 764 -9.35 37.66 -3.79
CA ASP A 764 -10.21 38.64 -3.17
C ASP A 764 -9.45 39.59 -2.21
N ALA A 765 -8.10 39.43 -2.11
CA ALA A 765 -7.28 40.33 -1.29
C ALA A 765 -7.49 41.77 -1.68
N HIS A 766 -7.65 42.64 -0.66
CA HIS A 766 -8.02 44.03 -0.84
C HIS A 766 -7.43 44.89 0.24
N ALA A 767 -7.17 46.16 -0.11
CA ALA A 767 -6.75 47.22 0.82
C ALA A 767 -7.69 48.39 0.68
N TRP A 768 -8.05 48.98 1.83
CA TRP A 768 -8.89 50.20 1.90
C TRP A 768 -8.39 51.13 2.97
N THR A 769 -8.96 52.35 3.02
CA THR A 769 -8.64 53.36 4.00
C THR A 769 -9.81 53.53 4.99
N GLU A 770 -9.48 53.79 6.23
CA GLU A 770 -10.44 54.27 7.21
C GLU A 770 -10.04 55.67 7.68
N VAL A 771 -11.03 56.53 7.79
CA VAL A 771 -10.86 57.90 8.23
C VAL A 771 -11.75 58.17 9.45
N TRP A 772 -11.28 58.99 10.36
CA TRP A 772 -12.06 59.41 11.52
C TRP A 772 -12.97 60.59 11.16
N LEU A 773 -14.27 60.39 11.37
CA LEU A 773 -15.29 61.40 11.17
C LEU A 773 -15.95 61.70 12.51
N ASP A 774 -15.86 62.97 12.95
CA ASP A 774 -16.39 63.38 14.24
C ASP A 774 -17.88 63.03 14.38
N GLY A 775 -18.22 62.37 15.48
CA GLY A 775 -19.59 61.91 15.77
C GLY A 775 -20.01 60.64 15.08
N GLN A 776 -19.23 60.11 14.11
CA GLN A 776 -19.50 58.86 13.39
C GLN A 776 -18.47 57.78 13.76
N GLY A 777 -17.24 58.14 14.11
CA GLY A 777 -16.14 57.23 14.36
C GLY A 777 -15.30 56.91 13.11
N TRP A 778 -14.70 55.71 13.04
CA TRP A 778 -13.96 55.26 11.88
C TRP A 778 -14.89 54.93 10.71
N GLY A 779 -14.84 55.79 9.69
CA GLY A 779 -15.55 55.59 8.45
C GLY A 779 -14.70 54.84 7.43
N ARG A 780 -15.20 53.72 6.85
CA ARG A 780 -14.56 53.01 5.76
C ARG A 780 -14.67 53.82 4.47
N ILE A 781 -13.53 54.12 3.87
CA ILE A 781 -13.44 54.80 2.57
C ILE A 781 -12.60 53.93 1.64
N ASP A 782 -13.21 53.45 0.60
CA ASP A 782 -12.51 52.69 -0.43
C ASP A 782 -12.31 53.59 -1.67
N PRO A 783 -11.10 54.10 -1.93
CA PRO A 783 -10.83 54.94 -3.09
C PRO A 783 -11.01 54.13 -4.42
N THR A 784 -10.90 52.82 -4.40
CA THR A 784 -11.13 51.98 -5.56
C THR A 784 -12.59 52.06 -6.04
N ALA A 785 -13.53 52.27 -5.13
CA ALA A 785 -14.95 52.47 -5.46
C ALA A 785 -15.22 53.66 -6.39
N ALA A 786 -14.42 54.71 -6.26
CA ALA A 786 -14.54 55.90 -7.10
C ALA A 786 -14.03 55.70 -8.54
N LEU A 787 -13.14 54.71 -8.77
CA LEU A 787 -12.53 54.41 -10.04
C LEU A 787 -13.16 53.23 -10.74
N ALA A 788 -13.41 52.16 -9.99
CA ALA A 788 -13.86 50.90 -10.47
C ALA A 788 -15.09 50.40 -9.68
N PRO A 789 -16.23 51.09 -9.75
CA PRO A 789 -17.42 50.73 -8.96
C PRO A 789 -17.92 49.31 -9.23
N ALA A 790 -17.68 48.78 -10.42
CA ALA A 790 -18.03 47.40 -10.75
C ALA A 790 -17.24 46.36 -9.92
N ARG A 791 -16.03 46.67 -9.48
CA ARG A 791 -15.21 45.82 -8.60
C ARG A 791 -15.84 45.60 -7.21
N LEU A 792 -16.68 46.52 -6.76
CA LEU A 792 -17.41 46.38 -5.50
C LEU A 792 -18.60 45.42 -5.58
N ASN A 793 -18.97 44.96 -6.76
CA ASN A 793 -20.11 44.10 -6.98
C ASN A 793 -19.73 42.76 -7.61
N THR A 794 -18.45 42.60 -8.00
CA THR A 794 -17.94 41.38 -8.66
C THR A 794 -16.57 41.03 -8.15
N ASP A 795 -16.25 39.75 -8.19
CA ASP A 795 -14.89 39.24 -7.89
C ASP A 795 -13.86 39.85 -8.88
N LEU A 796 -12.59 39.91 -8.43
CA LEU A 796 -11.52 40.55 -9.21
C LEU A 796 -11.29 39.87 -10.55
N LEU A 797 -11.35 38.55 -10.63
CA LEU A 797 -11.16 37.79 -11.87
C LEU A 797 -12.28 38.12 -12.88
N SER A 798 -13.53 38.10 -12.43
CA SER A 798 -14.66 38.48 -13.26
C SER A 798 -14.60 39.95 -13.69
N TYR A 799 -14.10 40.86 -12.85
CA TYR A 799 -13.88 42.26 -13.20
C TYR A 799 -12.81 42.41 -14.31
N LEU A 800 -11.70 41.68 -14.20
CA LEU A 800 -10.61 41.73 -15.17
C LEU A 800 -10.99 41.07 -16.51
N GLU A 801 -11.72 39.95 -16.47
CA GLU A 801 -12.23 39.26 -17.65
C GLU A 801 -13.31 40.06 -18.41
N ASN A 802 -14.16 40.80 -17.71
CA ASN A 802 -15.24 41.59 -18.29
C ASN A 802 -14.78 43.01 -18.64
N GLY A 803 -13.51 43.33 -18.43
CA GLY A 803 -12.93 44.65 -18.67
C GLY A 803 -13.14 45.10 -20.10
N ALA A 804 -13.97 46.10 -20.28
CA ALA A 804 -14.29 46.96 -21.43
C ALA A 804 -15.05 46.33 -22.66
N ASP A 805 -14.90 45.03 -22.94
CA ASP A 805 -15.52 44.43 -24.12
C ASP A 805 -16.17 43.05 -23.86
N GLY A 806 -17.28 43.05 -23.19
CA GLY A 806 -18.32 42.05 -22.90
C GLY A 806 -18.37 40.63 -23.57
N VAL A 807 -17.28 40.11 -24.13
CA VAL A 807 -17.27 38.83 -24.88
C VAL A 807 -17.31 37.61 -23.98
N ALA A 808 -16.71 37.66 -22.78
CA ALA A 808 -16.71 36.54 -21.85
C ALA A 808 -18.08 36.27 -21.19
N GLY A 809 -18.91 37.29 -21.01
CA GLY A 809 -20.27 37.17 -20.47
C GLY A 809 -21.22 36.34 -21.36
N GLN A 810 -21.01 36.34 -22.66
CA GLN A 810 -21.85 35.59 -23.60
C GLN A 810 -21.55 34.09 -23.58
N ALA A 811 -20.31 33.69 -23.34
CA ALA A 811 -19.94 32.27 -23.21
C ALA A 811 -20.52 31.62 -21.95
N ARG A 812 -20.62 32.37 -20.85
CA ARG A 812 -21.23 31.91 -19.56
C ARG A 812 -22.75 31.69 -19.68
N ASN A 813 -23.45 32.45 -20.55
CA ASN A 813 -24.90 32.33 -20.77
C ASN A 813 -25.29 31.21 -21.74
N SER A 814 -24.32 30.52 -22.34
CA SER A 814 -24.59 29.37 -23.20
C SER A 814 -25.11 28.17 -22.33
N GLY A 815 -25.85 27.25 -22.96
CA GLY A 815 -26.37 26.08 -22.30
C GLY A 815 -25.26 25.24 -21.63
N VAL A 816 -24.09 25.15 -22.29
CA VAL A 816 -22.91 24.45 -21.77
C VAL A 816 -22.29 25.21 -20.60
N GLY A 817 -22.22 26.55 -20.66
CA GLY A 817 -21.70 27.37 -19.55
C GLY A 817 -22.50 27.21 -18.26
N ARG A 818 -23.84 27.16 -18.36
CA ARG A 818 -24.71 26.90 -17.19
C ARG A 818 -24.53 25.51 -16.58
N VAL A 819 -24.30 24.49 -17.41
CA VAL A 819 -24.02 23.13 -16.92
C VAL A 819 -22.66 23.09 -16.21
N LEU A 820 -21.62 23.69 -16.79
CA LEU A 820 -20.29 23.79 -16.18
C LEU A 820 -20.32 24.57 -14.87
N GLN A 821 -21.04 25.70 -14.81
CA GLN A 821 -21.20 26.49 -13.60
C GLN A 821 -21.90 25.69 -12.47
N ARG A 822 -22.98 24.95 -12.80
CA ARG A 822 -23.64 24.06 -11.83
C ARG A 822 -22.68 22.95 -11.37
N ALA A 823 -21.94 22.34 -12.27
CA ALA A 823 -20.97 21.32 -11.92
C ALA A 823 -19.87 21.87 -10.99
N GLN A 824 -19.41 23.09 -11.23
CA GLN A 824 -18.45 23.79 -10.39
C GLN A 824 -19.02 24.07 -8.98
N LEU A 825 -20.26 24.57 -8.88
CA LEU A 825 -20.93 24.79 -7.60
C LEU A 825 -21.08 23.48 -6.80
N TYR A 826 -21.44 22.37 -7.47
CA TYR A 826 -21.49 21.05 -6.83
C TYR A 826 -20.10 20.58 -6.38
N TRP A 827 -19.08 20.81 -7.20
CA TRP A 827 -17.72 20.46 -6.87
C TRP A 827 -17.22 21.26 -5.66
N ASP A 828 -17.45 22.56 -5.63
CA ASP A 828 -17.10 23.44 -4.53
C ASP A 828 -17.85 23.01 -3.24
N HIS A 829 -19.11 22.62 -3.35
CA HIS A 829 -19.87 22.07 -2.23
C HIS A 829 -19.26 20.75 -1.70
N LEU A 830 -18.91 19.82 -2.60
CA LEU A 830 -18.25 18.57 -2.18
C LEU A 830 -16.89 18.85 -1.55
N ASN A 831 -16.14 19.79 -2.10
CA ASN A 831 -14.85 20.19 -1.55
C ASN A 831 -15.01 20.85 -0.15
N TYR A 832 -16.02 21.69 0.03
CA TYR A 832 -16.38 22.25 1.33
C TYR A 832 -16.72 21.15 2.36
N LEU A 833 -17.60 20.19 1.99
CA LEU A 833 -17.94 19.04 2.84
C LEU A 833 -16.71 18.18 3.16
N TRP A 834 -15.82 18.01 2.20
CA TRP A 834 -14.55 17.33 2.39
C TRP A 834 -13.70 18.02 3.46
N TYR A 835 -13.54 19.35 3.35
CA TYR A 835 -12.81 20.12 4.36
C TYR A 835 -13.52 20.06 5.72
N GLU A 836 -14.84 20.27 5.78
CA GLU A 836 -15.60 20.27 7.02
C GLU A 836 -15.64 18.90 7.71
N ARG A 837 -15.83 17.81 6.94
CA ARG A 837 -16.10 16.49 7.50
C ARG A 837 -14.91 15.56 7.56
N VAL A 838 -13.88 15.80 6.75
CA VAL A 838 -12.71 14.91 6.65
C VAL A 838 -11.45 15.61 7.09
N VAL A 839 -11.12 16.76 6.50
CA VAL A 839 -9.85 17.44 6.78
C VAL A 839 -9.84 17.99 8.19
N GLN A 840 -10.92 18.68 8.59
CA GLN A 840 -11.05 19.31 9.89
C GLN A 840 -11.69 18.44 10.98
N PHE A 841 -12.01 17.18 10.67
CA PHE A 841 -12.51 16.28 11.70
C PHE A 841 -11.42 16.04 12.74
N GLY A 842 -11.41 16.86 13.79
CA GLY A 842 -10.43 16.90 14.86
C GLY A 842 -10.95 16.33 16.19
N GLU A 843 -10.27 16.70 17.27
CA GLU A 843 -10.60 16.29 18.64
C GLU A 843 -11.99 16.80 19.07
N MET A 844 -12.39 17.97 18.59
CA MET A 844 -13.63 18.63 18.99
C MET A 844 -14.84 18.05 18.28
N GLU A 845 -14.77 17.90 16.96
CA GLU A 845 -15.84 17.25 16.20
C GLU A 845 -16.04 15.82 16.68
N GLN A 846 -14.93 15.16 17.07
CA GLN A 846 -14.99 13.84 17.69
C GLN A 846 -15.68 13.90 19.05
N SER A 847 -15.38 14.91 19.86
CA SER A 847 -16.01 15.07 21.18
C SER A 847 -17.51 15.44 21.09
N GLU A 848 -17.88 16.28 20.12
CA GLU A 848 -19.28 16.57 19.81
C GLU A 848 -20.03 15.31 19.34
N LEU A 849 -19.44 14.55 18.41
CA LEU A 849 -19.99 13.26 17.97
C LEU A 849 -20.18 12.30 19.14
N PHE A 850 -19.23 12.23 20.07
CA PHE A 850 -19.34 11.37 21.24
C PHE A 850 -20.38 11.89 22.25
N ALA A 851 -20.56 13.22 22.34
CA ALA A 851 -21.61 13.84 23.14
C ALA A 851 -22.99 13.47 22.60
N ASP A 852 -23.20 13.62 21.29
CA ASP A 852 -24.46 13.31 20.61
C ASP A 852 -24.81 11.82 20.72
N LEU A 853 -23.81 10.95 20.68
CA LEU A 853 -23.96 9.51 20.89
C LEU A 853 -24.13 9.12 22.37
N GLY A 854 -24.09 10.07 23.29
CA GLY A 854 -24.19 9.83 24.74
C GLY A 854 -22.99 9.11 25.36
N ILE A 855 -21.84 9.09 24.67
CA ILE A 855 -20.65 8.32 25.03
C ILE A 855 -19.74 9.12 26.00
N LEU A 856 -19.88 10.43 26.10
CA LEU A 856 -19.03 11.34 26.90
C LEU A 856 -19.08 11.06 28.43
N LYS A 857 -20.07 10.34 28.92
CA LYS A 857 -20.16 9.95 30.34
C LYS A 857 -19.19 8.84 30.75
N TYR A 858 -18.46 8.24 29.79
CA TYR A 858 -17.65 7.05 30.04
C TYR A 858 -16.16 7.36 30.01
N ARG A 859 -15.41 6.80 30.98
CA ARG A 859 -13.96 6.89 31.08
C ARG A 859 -13.25 6.34 29.82
N ILE A 860 -12.06 6.83 29.51
CA ILE A 860 -11.18 6.39 28.40
C ILE A 860 -11.14 4.86 28.21
N ARG A 861 -11.21 4.08 29.31
CA ARG A 861 -11.29 2.62 29.27
C ARG A 861 -12.49 2.10 28.48
N THR A 862 -13.64 2.74 28.60
CA THR A 862 -14.87 2.33 27.90
C THR A 862 -14.78 2.64 26.40
N LEU A 863 -14.18 3.78 26.05
CA LEU A 863 -13.92 4.14 24.64
C LEU A 863 -12.93 3.14 23.99
N VAL A 864 -11.87 2.75 24.71
CA VAL A 864 -10.94 1.73 24.26
C VAL A 864 -11.62 0.37 24.09
N LEU A 865 -12.45 -0.06 25.05
CA LEU A 865 -13.19 -1.31 24.94
C LEU A 865 -14.23 -1.27 23.80
N LEU A 866 -14.88 -0.14 23.60
CA LEU A 866 -15.81 0.06 22.49
C LEU A 866 -15.05 0.00 21.14
N ALA A 867 -13.89 0.65 21.04
CA ALA A 867 -13.06 0.61 19.85
C ALA A 867 -12.53 -0.82 19.57
N ILE A 868 -12.09 -1.54 20.60
CA ILE A 868 -11.68 -2.96 20.49
C ILE A 868 -12.87 -3.82 20.06
N GLY A 869 -14.05 -3.65 20.64
CA GLY A 869 -15.25 -4.37 20.26
C GLY A 869 -15.69 -4.07 18.82
N LEU A 870 -15.75 -2.81 18.48
CA LEU A 870 -16.18 -2.32 17.17
C LEU A 870 -15.18 -2.66 16.03
N PHE A 871 -13.88 -2.67 16.32
CA PHE A 871 -12.85 -3.10 15.39
C PHE A 871 -12.67 -4.62 15.39
N GLY A 872 -12.69 -5.23 16.56
CA GLY A 872 -12.48 -6.67 16.73
C GLY A 872 -13.65 -7.50 16.20
N LEU A 873 -14.90 -7.08 16.42
CA LEU A 873 -16.08 -7.82 15.97
C LEU A 873 -16.17 -7.91 14.43
N PRO A 874 -16.04 -6.84 13.64
CA PRO A 874 -15.98 -6.93 12.19
C PRO A 874 -14.79 -7.75 11.69
N LEU A 875 -13.61 -7.65 12.32
CA LEU A 875 -12.46 -8.50 12.01
C LEU A 875 -12.78 -9.97 12.27
N LEU A 876 -13.49 -10.28 13.32
CA LEU A 876 -13.90 -11.63 13.69
C LEU A 876 -14.94 -12.17 12.69
N VAL A 877 -15.90 -11.35 12.28
CA VAL A 877 -16.87 -11.66 11.22
C VAL A 877 -16.16 -11.87 9.89
N LEU A 878 -15.22 -10.98 9.53
CA LEU A 878 -14.42 -11.08 8.33
C LEU A 878 -13.53 -12.33 8.37
N TRP A 879 -12.89 -12.61 9.51
CA TRP A 879 -12.14 -13.84 9.72
C TRP A 879 -13.02 -15.08 9.55
N PHE A 880 -14.21 -15.09 10.11
CA PHE A 880 -15.17 -16.19 9.95
C PHE A 880 -15.60 -16.34 8.49
N TRP A 881 -15.87 -15.24 7.80
CA TRP A 881 -16.25 -15.24 6.39
C TRP A 881 -15.09 -15.71 5.48
N ILE A 882 -13.87 -15.23 5.69
CA ILE A 882 -12.67 -15.67 4.96
C ILE A 882 -12.34 -17.13 5.29
N SER A 883 -12.60 -17.56 6.53
CA SER A 883 -12.33 -18.92 7.00
C SER A 883 -13.42 -19.92 6.62
N ARG A 884 -14.59 -19.44 6.13
CA ARG A 884 -15.61 -20.33 5.59
C ARG A 884 -15.04 -21.13 4.45
N ARG A 885 -15.35 -22.44 4.48
CA ARG A 885 -14.93 -23.37 3.42
C ARG A 885 -15.48 -22.87 2.08
N ALA A 886 -14.61 -22.71 1.10
CA ALA A 886 -15.04 -22.43 -0.25
C ALA A 886 -15.95 -23.58 -0.70
N ARG A 887 -17.12 -23.25 -1.25
CA ARG A 887 -17.92 -24.25 -1.95
C ARG A 887 -17.14 -24.69 -3.18
N HIS A 888 -17.13 -26.00 -3.42
CA HIS A 888 -16.48 -26.53 -4.62
C HIS A 888 -17.10 -25.84 -5.86
N PRO A 889 -16.29 -25.40 -6.85
CA PRO A 889 -16.80 -24.70 -8.04
C PRO A 889 -17.79 -25.56 -8.85
N ASP A 890 -17.62 -26.89 -8.81
CA ASP A 890 -18.57 -27.84 -9.38
C ASP A 890 -19.69 -28.12 -8.36
N PRO A 891 -20.94 -27.72 -8.67
CA PRO A 891 -22.08 -27.97 -7.78
C PRO A 891 -22.30 -29.45 -7.48
N ALA A 892 -22.10 -30.36 -8.45
CA ALA A 892 -22.26 -31.78 -8.28
C ALA A 892 -21.26 -32.38 -7.28
N VAL A 893 -20.00 -31.97 -7.37
CA VAL A 893 -18.95 -32.37 -6.43
C VAL A 893 -19.23 -31.80 -5.03
N SER A 894 -19.67 -30.54 -4.95
CA SER A 894 -20.04 -29.91 -3.68
C SER A 894 -21.14 -30.67 -2.95
N GLU A 895 -22.20 -31.06 -3.69
CA GLU A 895 -23.34 -31.82 -3.14
C GLU A 895 -22.91 -33.21 -2.72
N TRP A 896 -22.10 -33.91 -3.54
CA TRP A 896 -21.57 -35.24 -3.22
C TRP A 896 -20.70 -35.23 -1.97
N LEU A 897 -19.78 -34.29 -1.87
CA LEU A 897 -18.92 -34.14 -0.66
C LEU A 897 -19.74 -33.75 0.57
N SER A 898 -20.82 -32.99 0.40
CA SER A 898 -21.75 -32.67 1.48
C SER A 898 -22.46 -33.94 2.02
N LEU A 899 -22.91 -34.81 1.12
CA LEU A 899 -23.50 -36.08 1.46
C LEU A 899 -22.50 -37.01 2.17
N CYS A 900 -21.29 -37.15 1.65
CA CYS A 900 -20.23 -37.97 2.29
C CYS A 900 -19.92 -37.48 3.72
N ARG A 901 -19.89 -36.15 3.93
CA ARG A 901 -19.69 -35.56 5.29
C ARG A 901 -20.83 -35.84 6.25
N ARG A 902 -22.09 -35.91 5.77
CA ARG A 902 -23.23 -36.27 6.61
C ARG A 902 -23.19 -37.74 7.00
N LEU A 903 -22.86 -38.63 6.07
CA LEU A 903 -22.70 -40.04 6.35
C LEU A 903 -21.52 -40.32 7.27
N ALA A 904 -20.45 -39.56 7.15
CA ALA A 904 -19.31 -39.65 8.08
C ALA A 904 -19.69 -39.30 9.53
N LYS A 905 -20.63 -38.36 9.74
CA LYS A 905 -21.16 -38.02 11.08
C LYS A 905 -22.00 -39.14 11.70
N VAL A 906 -22.51 -40.04 10.87
CA VAL A 906 -23.31 -41.24 11.27
C VAL A 906 -22.39 -42.47 11.41
N GLY A 907 -21.09 -42.31 11.33
CA GLY A 907 -20.12 -43.37 11.51
C GLY A 907 -19.64 -44.07 10.23
N VAL A 908 -20.04 -43.56 9.05
CA VAL A 908 -19.64 -44.18 7.75
C VAL A 908 -18.77 -43.18 6.95
N PRO A 909 -17.51 -42.92 7.33
CA PRO A 909 -16.62 -42.06 6.55
C PRO A 909 -16.24 -42.73 5.22
N ARG A 910 -16.09 -41.87 4.16
CA ARG A 910 -15.57 -42.33 2.87
C ARG A 910 -14.05 -42.46 2.96
N GLU A 911 -13.52 -43.58 2.52
CA GLU A 911 -12.09 -43.82 2.42
C GLU A 911 -11.47 -43.09 1.19
N LYS A 912 -10.17 -42.81 1.24
CA LYS A 912 -9.51 -41.96 0.24
C LYS A 912 -9.46 -42.61 -1.15
N HIS A 913 -9.34 -43.89 -1.21
CA HIS A 913 -9.25 -44.71 -2.44
C HIS A 913 -10.63 -45.17 -2.95
N GLU A 914 -11.70 -44.89 -2.23
CA GLU A 914 -13.02 -45.41 -2.50
C GLU A 914 -13.76 -44.55 -3.51
N GLY A 915 -14.15 -45.14 -4.62
CA GLY A 915 -14.99 -44.53 -5.66
C GLY A 915 -16.42 -44.29 -5.19
N PRO A 916 -17.18 -43.42 -5.87
CA PRO A 916 -18.54 -43.06 -5.44
C PRO A 916 -19.49 -44.28 -5.32
N LEU A 917 -19.44 -45.21 -6.28
CA LEU A 917 -20.28 -46.42 -6.30
C LEU A 917 -19.86 -47.44 -5.22
N ALA A 918 -18.54 -47.59 -5.01
CA ALA A 918 -18.02 -48.47 -3.96
C ALA A 918 -18.44 -47.99 -2.58
N TYR A 919 -18.30 -46.66 -2.37
CA TYR A 919 -18.74 -46.02 -1.13
C TYR A 919 -20.24 -46.16 -0.89
N ALA A 920 -21.06 -45.96 -1.93
CA ALA A 920 -22.51 -46.11 -1.82
C ALA A 920 -22.93 -47.53 -1.45
N ARG A 921 -22.25 -48.54 -2.03
CA ARG A 921 -22.50 -49.97 -1.69
C ARG A 921 -22.11 -50.25 -0.24
N ARG A 922 -20.94 -49.88 0.19
CA ARG A 922 -20.47 -50.07 1.57
C ARG A 922 -21.36 -49.35 2.59
N ALA A 923 -21.71 -48.09 2.30
CA ALA A 923 -22.56 -47.29 3.16
C ALA A 923 -23.99 -47.83 3.21
N GLY A 924 -24.50 -48.41 2.12
CA GLY A 924 -25.81 -49.10 2.04
C GLY A 924 -25.87 -50.39 2.88
N LEU A 925 -24.75 -51.12 3.00
CA LEU A 925 -24.68 -52.29 3.89
C LEU A 925 -24.79 -51.87 5.38
N VAL A 926 -24.19 -50.75 5.75
CA VAL A 926 -24.26 -50.20 7.13
C VAL A 926 -25.57 -49.52 7.42
N CYS A 927 -26.18 -48.90 6.41
CA CYS A 927 -27.45 -48.20 6.53
C CYS A 927 -28.46 -48.65 5.47
N PRO A 928 -29.12 -49.84 5.63
CA PRO A 928 -29.99 -50.42 4.61
C PRO A 928 -31.15 -49.53 4.16
N ALA A 929 -31.68 -48.70 5.05
CA ALA A 929 -32.79 -47.79 4.77
C ALA A 929 -32.52 -46.74 3.68
N ILE A 930 -31.23 -46.46 3.38
CA ILE A 930 -30.82 -45.49 2.36
C ILE A 930 -30.04 -46.11 1.23
N ALA A 931 -29.89 -47.46 1.20
CA ALA A 931 -29.04 -48.17 0.26
C ALA A 931 -29.40 -47.88 -1.21
N GLU A 932 -30.68 -48.03 -1.59
CA GLU A 932 -31.15 -47.73 -2.96
C GLU A 932 -31.02 -46.24 -3.35
N PRO A 933 -31.54 -45.29 -2.55
CA PRO A 933 -31.35 -43.85 -2.87
C PRO A 933 -29.90 -43.41 -2.97
N LEU A 934 -29.02 -43.98 -2.12
CA LEU A 934 -27.60 -43.66 -2.10
C LEU A 934 -26.89 -44.21 -3.32
N LEU A 935 -27.22 -45.47 -3.75
CA LEU A 935 -26.64 -46.06 -4.94
C LEU A 935 -27.08 -45.31 -6.21
N HIS A 936 -28.38 -44.94 -6.29
CA HIS A 936 -28.91 -44.14 -7.39
C HIS A 936 -28.22 -42.76 -7.45
N ALA A 937 -28.04 -42.07 -6.33
CA ALA A 937 -27.33 -40.81 -6.26
C ALA A 937 -25.86 -40.92 -6.66
N ALA A 938 -25.20 -42.03 -6.29
CA ALA A 938 -23.81 -42.29 -6.70
C ALA A 938 -23.71 -42.60 -8.19
N GLN A 939 -24.68 -43.28 -8.78
CA GLN A 939 -24.75 -43.52 -10.23
C GLN A 939 -24.94 -42.22 -11.01
N LEU A 940 -25.89 -41.38 -10.63
CA LEU A 940 -26.13 -40.08 -11.24
C LEU A 940 -24.86 -39.18 -11.13
N TYR A 941 -24.23 -39.15 -9.97
CA TYR A 941 -22.98 -38.40 -9.78
C TYR A 941 -21.85 -38.93 -10.68
N THR A 942 -21.74 -40.27 -10.84
CA THR A 942 -20.70 -40.88 -11.67
C THR A 942 -20.95 -40.60 -13.15
N GLN A 943 -22.20 -40.67 -13.61
CA GLN A 943 -22.59 -40.35 -14.98
C GLN A 943 -22.33 -38.86 -15.31
N GLN A 944 -22.65 -37.96 -14.41
CA GLN A 944 -22.42 -36.52 -14.62
C GLN A 944 -20.94 -36.15 -14.57
N ARG A 945 -20.15 -36.82 -13.73
CA ARG A 945 -18.73 -36.46 -13.53
C ARG A 945 -17.79 -37.14 -14.52
N TYR A 946 -18.10 -38.34 -14.94
CA TYR A 946 -17.22 -39.18 -15.75
C TYR A 946 -17.87 -39.66 -17.08
N GLY A 947 -19.14 -39.39 -17.28
CA GLY A 947 -19.87 -39.69 -18.51
C GLY A 947 -20.03 -38.44 -19.40
N ASN A 948 -20.44 -38.68 -20.66
CA ASN A 948 -20.69 -37.61 -21.66
C ASN A 948 -22.10 -37.01 -21.56
N ALA A 949 -22.86 -37.25 -20.50
CA ALA A 949 -24.22 -36.74 -20.35
C ALA A 949 -24.21 -35.24 -19.97
N PRO A 950 -25.15 -34.44 -20.50
CA PRO A 950 -25.30 -33.04 -20.09
C PRO A 950 -25.59 -32.96 -18.58
N ALA A 951 -24.96 -31.97 -17.91
CA ALA A 951 -25.02 -31.81 -16.46
C ALA A 951 -26.44 -31.38 -15.99
N ASP A 952 -27.28 -32.35 -15.66
CA ASP A 952 -28.54 -32.07 -14.96
C ASP A 952 -28.33 -32.06 -13.44
N THR A 953 -28.00 -30.89 -12.93
CA THR A 953 -27.79 -30.67 -11.49
C THR A 953 -29.09 -30.73 -10.69
N SER A 954 -30.23 -30.65 -11.33
CA SER A 954 -31.54 -30.68 -10.66
C SER A 954 -31.91 -32.12 -10.23
N ALA A 955 -31.71 -33.10 -11.11
CA ALA A 955 -31.91 -34.52 -10.81
C ALA A 955 -30.97 -34.99 -9.68
N LEU A 956 -29.74 -34.55 -9.71
CA LEU A 956 -28.76 -34.87 -8.66
C LEU A 956 -29.16 -34.29 -7.30
N ARG A 957 -29.57 -33.02 -7.25
CA ARG A 957 -30.07 -32.39 -6.04
C ARG A 957 -31.30 -33.06 -5.46
N THR A 958 -32.19 -33.47 -6.32
CA THR A 958 -33.41 -34.21 -5.90
C THR A 958 -33.07 -35.57 -5.30
N ALA A 959 -32.13 -36.31 -5.92
CA ALA A 959 -31.62 -37.57 -5.38
C ALA A 959 -30.94 -37.38 -4.02
N PHE A 960 -30.11 -36.36 -3.87
CA PHE A 960 -29.45 -36.04 -2.58
C PHE A 960 -30.44 -35.58 -1.49
N ARG A 961 -31.50 -34.85 -1.83
CA ARG A 961 -32.53 -34.43 -0.86
C ARG A 961 -33.29 -35.61 -0.31
N ARG A 962 -33.52 -36.66 -1.10
CA ARG A 962 -34.21 -37.90 -0.63
C ARG A 962 -33.39 -38.61 0.46
N ILE A 963 -32.06 -38.42 0.49
CA ILE A 963 -31.14 -39.03 1.47
C ILE A 963 -31.01 -38.15 2.73
N THR A 964 -31.59 -36.97 2.76
CA THR A 964 -31.36 -35.96 3.84
C THR A 964 -32.35 -36.00 5.00
N HIS A 965 -33.23 -36.98 5.13
CA HIS A 965 -34.16 -37.09 6.25
C HIS A 965 -33.46 -37.48 7.57
N PRO A 966 -33.82 -36.87 8.72
CA PRO A 966 -33.03 -36.89 9.96
C PRO A 966 -33.10 -38.20 10.79
N ARG A 967 -33.57 -39.30 10.23
CA ARG A 967 -33.70 -40.58 10.95
C ARG A 967 -32.72 -41.66 10.45
N LEU A 968 -31.48 -41.29 10.20
CA LEU A 968 -30.39 -42.23 9.97
C LEU A 968 -29.83 -42.67 11.32
N LYS A 969 -30.48 -43.65 11.97
CA LYS A 969 -29.83 -44.46 13.02
C LYS A 969 -29.13 -45.63 12.30
N PRO A 970 -27.86 -45.89 12.60
CA PRO A 970 -27.21 -47.12 12.09
C PRO A 970 -27.97 -48.32 12.66
N ALA A 971 -28.19 -49.34 11.82
CA ALA A 971 -28.63 -50.63 12.30
C ALA A 971 -27.64 -51.14 13.34
N ALA A 972 -28.13 -51.54 14.52
CA ALA A 972 -27.27 -52.09 15.57
C ALA A 972 -26.39 -53.20 14.98
N SER A 973 -25.07 -53.08 15.24
CA SER A 973 -24.08 -54.06 14.83
C SER A 973 -24.43 -55.42 15.49
N THR A 974 -25.01 -56.35 14.72
CA THR A 974 -24.88 -57.75 15.05
C THR A 974 -23.44 -58.15 14.78
N GLN A 975 -22.62 -58.23 15.81
CA GLN A 975 -21.39 -58.96 15.79
C GLN A 975 -21.72 -60.46 15.66
N PRO A 976 -20.98 -61.27 14.88
CA PRO A 976 -20.95 -62.74 15.00
C PRO A 976 -20.22 -63.16 16.25
#